data_3b03e401cc40e705aed3914020c5f225
#
_entry.id   3b03e401cc40e705aed3914020c5f225
#
_cell.length_a   1.000
_cell.length_b   1.000
_cell.length_c   1.000
_cell.angle_alpha   90.00
_cell.angle_beta   90.00
_cell.angle_gamma   90.00
#
_symmetry.space_group_name_H-M   'P 1'
#
loop_
_entity.id
_entity.type
_entity.pdbx_description
1 polymer ?
#
loop_
_entity_poly.entity_id
_entity_poly.type
_entity_poly.pdbx_seq_one_letter_code
_entity_poly.pdbx_strand_id
1 'polypeptide(L)'
;NATIAKEDRRFWQHSGVDWRGTARALWVNLTEGDIRQGGSTLTQQLARNVFLTQQRTFARKMQEIILAQEMERRLTKERILELYLNQVYYGNGAYGVKAAARVYFNKPLERLTLAECALLASLPQRPSAYDPFSNPDEAIFQRNLTLNLMAREGYITPDQRDAAKAEPLRLARSRPQAQFRAPYFVMDVLRELERLYGRELLLQGNLKVTTTLHWEMQRAAEDALLRGVQAFSAQGVTQGAVVLIDLRTSEIRALVGGVNFRKSQYNTITQGRRQPGSAFKPIVYATAFELGKLTPTSVLSDTPISLPSGVRGKYWRPQNADGRFRGSVSVTRALASSINIPAVRAAQLVGADKVAEFARTRFGIESPLDPVLPLALGASAVKPIELARAYSVFALGGNRSEPYMLRRVVDRNGVKLLEQQGLMTPNVLSKQSAQWMDEILRQAVVSGTGKAAARIPNARGKTGTTSDYRDAWFVGYTDRYLAVVWVASEYYNPQTQRWEYRPMRRVFGGTVCARIWADMMERVNAIDARIQERQQRRATPAPAPEPPPAEVSEPAPADDASDDAPPPIAPAPDALQPQEPPAAPDAPATPRPSETTAAPPSTASAPTMPVATAPAPPRSSDATPAAPSSAPRDAKPPAPPPPPPPPEFVTVAICADTGLLTTDYCPEVVRKRFEKGKEPKRRCTKHGIRER
;
A
#
# COMPACT_ATOMS: atom_id res chain seq x y z
N ASN A 1 -21.88 18.04 26.04
CA ASN A 1 -21.76 19.51 26.11
C ASN A 1 -20.55 20.03 25.28
N ALA A 2 -19.32 19.52 25.49
CA ALA A 2 -18.13 20.02 24.77
C ALA A 2 -18.26 19.93 23.23
N THR A 3 -18.75 18.79 22.72
CA THR A 3 -18.99 18.60 21.28
C THR A 3 -20.07 19.53 20.74
N ILE A 4 -21.16 19.74 21.49
CA ILE A 4 -22.24 20.65 21.12
C ILE A 4 -21.71 22.09 21.08
N ALA A 5 -21.00 22.53 22.12
CA ALA A 5 -20.42 23.87 22.17
C ALA A 5 -19.43 24.14 21.01
N LYS A 6 -18.71 23.12 20.57
CA LYS A 6 -17.69 23.22 19.51
C LYS A 6 -18.28 23.13 18.11
N GLU A 7 -19.15 22.15 17.86
CA GLU A 7 -19.59 21.75 16.52
C GLU A 7 -20.97 22.28 16.15
N ASP A 8 -21.90 22.38 17.13
CA ASP A 8 -23.31 22.70 16.83
C ASP A 8 -24.01 23.32 18.05
N ARG A 9 -23.77 24.60 18.32
CA ARG A 9 -24.27 25.30 19.52
C ARG A 9 -25.78 25.31 19.65
N ARG A 10 -26.50 25.21 18.55
CA ARG A 10 -27.95 25.22 18.48
C ARG A 10 -28.56 23.85 18.30
N PHE A 11 -27.77 22.80 18.59
CA PHE A 11 -28.19 21.41 18.43
C PHE A 11 -29.57 21.11 18.98
N TRP A 12 -29.86 21.59 20.17
CA TRP A 12 -31.16 21.40 20.83
C TRP A 12 -32.33 22.21 20.23
N GLN A 13 -32.05 23.18 19.34
CA GLN A 13 -33.04 24.15 18.86
C GLN A 13 -33.47 23.97 17.41
N HIS A 14 -32.75 23.18 16.62
CA HIS A 14 -33.09 22.94 15.21
C HIS A 14 -33.55 21.51 14.96
N SER A 15 -34.19 21.25 13.82
CA SER A 15 -34.71 19.95 13.37
C SER A 15 -33.85 19.43 12.21
N GLY A 16 -32.59 19.06 12.50
CA GLY A 16 -31.63 18.48 11.52
C GLY A 16 -30.80 19.50 10.76
N VAL A 17 -31.31 20.68 10.49
CA VAL A 17 -30.63 21.76 9.77
C VAL A 17 -30.73 23.07 10.54
N ASP A 18 -29.63 23.71 10.81
CA ASP A 18 -29.58 25.09 11.31
C ASP A 18 -29.58 26.08 10.14
N TRP A 19 -30.75 26.48 9.65
CA TRP A 19 -30.89 27.42 8.54
C TRP A 19 -30.28 28.77 8.84
N ARG A 20 -30.32 29.26 10.08
CA ARG A 20 -29.72 30.53 10.50
C ARG A 20 -28.19 30.44 10.52
N GLY A 21 -27.65 29.33 11.02
CA GLY A 21 -26.21 29.05 10.99
C GLY A 21 -25.69 28.86 9.56
N THR A 22 -26.44 28.15 8.72
CA THR A 22 -26.10 27.91 7.31
C THR A 22 -26.10 29.22 6.51
N ALA A 23 -27.13 30.07 6.66
CA ALA A 23 -27.23 31.38 6.00
C ALA A 23 -26.06 32.31 6.41
N ARG A 24 -25.72 32.33 7.70
CA ARG A 24 -24.58 33.09 8.21
C ARG A 24 -23.24 32.59 7.64
N ALA A 25 -23.05 31.27 7.63
CA ALA A 25 -21.82 30.66 7.07
C ALA A 25 -21.70 30.94 5.57
N LEU A 26 -22.82 30.90 4.84
CA LEU A 26 -22.86 31.25 3.41
C LEU A 26 -22.50 32.70 3.17
N TRP A 27 -23.05 33.62 3.97
CA TRP A 27 -22.74 35.05 3.90
C TRP A 27 -21.27 35.34 4.14
N VAL A 28 -20.68 34.75 5.20
CA VAL A 28 -19.25 34.92 5.54
C VAL A 28 -18.36 34.36 4.43
N ASN A 29 -18.68 33.18 3.90
CA ASN A 29 -17.91 32.56 2.81
C ASN A 29 -18.02 33.34 1.48
N LEU A 30 -19.14 34.03 1.22
CA LEU A 30 -19.32 34.89 0.04
C LEU A 30 -18.58 36.23 0.19
N THR A 31 -18.50 36.79 1.41
CA THR A 31 -17.87 38.08 1.63
C THR A 31 -16.34 38.00 1.80
N GLU A 32 -15.80 36.86 2.22
CA GLU A 32 -14.36 36.70 2.50
C GLU A 32 -13.61 35.82 1.49
N GLY A 33 -14.29 35.27 0.48
CA GLY A 33 -13.67 34.56 -0.66
C GLY A 33 -13.02 33.22 -0.31
N ASP A 34 -13.13 32.74 0.93
CA ASP A 34 -12.53 31.49 1.41
C ASP A 34 -13.55 30.69 2.27
N ILE A 35 -13.57 29.36 2.15
CA ILE A 35 -14.47 28.52 2.95
C ILE A 35 -13.96 28.44 4.40
N ARG A 36 -14.37 29.37 5.23
CA ARG A 36 -13.88 29.50 6.61
C ARG A 36 -14.83 29.04 7.70
N GLN A 37 -16.15 28.99 7.43
CA GLN A 37 -17.15 28.53 8.40
C GLN A 37 -17.91 27.30 7.91
N GLY A 38 -17.92 26.26 8.73
CA GLY A 38 -18.75 25.07 8.53
C GLY A 38 -20.15 25.30 9.13
N GLY A 39 -21.19 25.36 8.27
CA GLY A 39 -22.59 25.48 8.69
C GLY A 39 -23.32 24.15 8.79
N SER A 40 -22.64 23.00 8.91
CA SER A 40 -23.27 21.69 9.00
C SER A 40 -23.53 21.30 10.46
N THR A 41 -24.76 20.87 10.77
CA THR A 41 -25.15 20.38 12.09
C THR A 41 -24.53 19.02 12.43
N LEU A 42 -24.54 18.61 13.70
CA LEU A 42 -24.15 17.27 14.16
C LEU A 42 -24.96 16.19 13.45
N THR A 43 -26.26 16.41 13.25
CA THR A 43 -27.13 15.47 12.55
C THR A 43 -26.74 15.32 11.08
N GLN A 44 -26.40 16.40 10.39
CA GLN A 44 -25.90 16.37 9.02
C GLN A 44 -24.53 15.67 8.93
N GLN A 45 -23.65 15.90 9.90
CA GLN A 45 -22.36 15.21 9.96
C GLN A 45 -22.53 13.71 10.19
N LEU A 46 -23.47 13.32 11.06
CA LEU A 46 -23.80 11.92 11.30
C LEU A 46 -24.41 11.26 10.04
N ALA A 47 -25.39 11.91 9.40
CA ALA A 47 -25.98 11.43 8.16
C ALA A 47 -24.94 11.20 7.07
N ARG A 48 -24.01 12.16 6.91
CA ARG A 48 -22.90 12.02 5.98
C ARG A 48 -21.97 10.85 6.32
N ASN A 49 -21.62 10.67 7.58
CA ASN A 49 -20.67 9.64 8.00
C ASN A 49 -21.26 8.22 7.91
N VAL A 50 -22.57 8.06 8.07
CA VAL A 50 -23.25 6.76 8.09
C VAL A 50 -23.78 6.34 6.72
N PHE A 51 -24.35 7.26 5.94
CA PHE A 51 -25.13 6.91 4.75
C PHE A 51 -24.54 7.40 3.43
N LEU A 52 -23.55 8.31 3.43
CA LEU A 52 -23.12 8.98 2.21
C LEU A 52 -21.64 8.77 1.91
N THR A 53 -21.30 8.84 0.62
CA THR A 53 -19.90 8.78 0.15
C THR A 53 -19.16 10.09 0.41
N GLN A 54 -17.83 10.05 0.44
CA GLN A 54 -16.96 11.20 0.72
C GLN A 54 -16.84 12.20 -0.44
N GLN A 55 -17.45 11.96 -1.60
CA GLN A 55 -17.40 12.86 -2.75
C GLN A 55 -18.17 14.16 -2.45
N ARG A 56 -17.54 15.31 -2.68
CA ARG A 56 -18.11 16.64 -2.44
C ARG A 56 -18.94 17.08 -3.66
N THR A 57 -20.21 16.65 -3.72
CA THR A 57 -21.15 17.07 -4.78
C THR A 57 -22.35 17.78 -4.18
N PHE A 58 -23.01 18.63 -4.96
CA PHE A 58 -24.25 19.31 -4.55
C PHE A 58 -25.36 18.29 -4.26
N ALA A 59 -25.50 17.28 -5.10
CA ALA A 59 -26.49 16.22 -4.91
C ALA A 59 -26.30 15.49 -3.57
N ARG A 60 -25.05 15.19 -3.18
CA ARG A 60 -24.74 14.62 -1.86
C ARG A 60 -25.14 15.57 -0.72
N LYS A 61 -24.92 16.88 -0.86
CA LYS A 61 -25.31 17.84 0.19
C LYS A 61 -26.83 17.90 0.36
N MET A 62 -27.60 17.79 -0.71
CA MET A 62 -29.06 17.66 -0.64
C MET A 62 -29.50 16.36 0.06
N GLN A 63 -28.87 15.24 -0.27
CA GLN A 63 -29.13 13.96 0.42
C GLN A 63 -28.81 14.05 1.92
N GLU A 64 -27.71 14.71 2.29
CA GLU A 64 -27.33 14.95 3.70
C GLU A 64 -28.40 15.72 4.46
N ILE A 65 -28.99 16.73 3.84
CA ILE A 65 -30.09 17.54 4.43
C ILE A 65 -31.33 16.68 4.64
N ILE A 66 -31.78 15.96 3.62
CA ILE A 66 -32.97 15.11 3.67
C ILE A 66 -32.82 14.03 4.74
N LEU A 67 -31.65 13.34 4.76
CA LEU A 67 -31.37 12.31 5.75
C LEU A 67 -31.30 12.88 7.17
N ALA A 68 -30.73 14.06 7.36
CA ALA A 68 -30.65 14.69 8.67
C ALA A 68 -32.07 15.03 9.20
N GLN A 69 -32.95 15.53 8.35
CA GLN A 69 -34.34 15.80 8.74
C GLN A 69 -35.11 14.51 9.08
N GLU A 70 -34.90 13.44 8.29
CA GLU A 70 -35.54 12.16 8.54
C GLU A 70 -35.02 11.50 9.84
N MET A 71 -33.72 11.65 10.13
CA MET A 71 -33.16 11.18 11.39
C MET A 71 -33.78 11.92 12.59
N GLU A 72 -33.92 13.23 12.54
CA GLU A 72 -34.53 14.03 13.61
C GLU A 72 -36.01 13.73 13.81
N ARG A 73 -36.68 13.27 12.75
CA ARG A 73 -38.09 12.82 12.86
C ARG A 73 -38.25 11.48 13.57
N ARG A 74 -37.24 10.60 13.45
CA ARG A 74 -37.28 9.23 13.96
C ARG A 74 -36.50 9.01 15.26
N LEU A 75 -35.52 9.86 15.56
CA LEU A 75 -34.61 9.70 16.69
C LEU A 75 -34.66 10.93 17.60
N THR A 76 -34.49 10.71 18.90
CA THR A 76 -34.33 11.83 19.84
C THR A 76 -32.98 12.49 19.69
N LYS A 77 -32.83 13.72 20.12
CA LYS A 77 -31.59 14.47 20.11
C LYS A 77 -30.43 13.73 20.85
N GLU A 78 -30.78 13.15 22.01
CA GLU A 78 -29.85 12.37 22.81
C GLU A 78 -29.32 11.16 22.01
N ARG A 79 -30.23 10.47 21.30
CA ARG A 79 -29.82 9.31 20.49
C ARG A 79 -28.97 9.70 19.28
N ILE A 80 -29.27 10.83 18.64
CA ILE A 80 -28.45 11.38 17.57
C ILE A 80 -27.04 11.73 18.08
N LEU A 81 -26.95 12.40 19.24
CA LEU A 81 -25.68 12.75 19.85
C LEU A 81 -24.89 11.50 20.26
N GLU A 82 -25.53 10.52 20.84
CA GLU A 82 -24.93 9.23 21.18
C GLU A 82 -24.34 8.53 19.94
N LEU A 83 -25.13 8.42 18.89
CA LEU A 83 -24.69 7.84 17.61
C LEU A 83 -23.51 8.62 17.02
N TYR A 84 -23.56 9.95 17.04
CA TYR A 84 -22.46 10.78 16.57
C TYR A 84 -21.17 10.52 17.36
N LEU A 85 -21.25 10.57 18.68
CA LEU A 85 -20.07 10.35 19.55
C LEU A 85 -19.48 8.94 19.39
N ASN A 86 -20.28 7.94 19.06
CA ASN A 86 -19.83 6.57 18.80
C ASN A 86 -19.27 6.34 17.39
N GLN A 87 -19.59 7.22 16.42
CA GLN A 87 -19.24 7.03 15.01
C GLN A 87 -18.12 7.93 14.52
N VAL A 88 -18.00 9.13 15.08
CA VAL A 88 -17.09 10.15 14.55
C VAL A 88 -15.63 9.73 14.72
N TYR A 89 -14.81 10.10 13.73
CA TYR A 89 -13.37 9.84 13.73
C TYR A 89 -12.60 10.91 14.50
N TYR A 90 -11.84 10.48 15.50
CA TYR A 90 -11.02 11.34 16.37
C TYR A 90 -9.54 11.37 15.99
N GLY A 91 -9.10 10.71 14.93
CA GLY A 91 -7.67 10.57 14.60
C GLY A 91 -7.04 9.30 15.17
N ASN A 92 -5.82 9.00 14.74
CA ASN A 92 -5.03 7.85 15.23
C ASN A 92 -5.77 6.50 15.24
N GLY A 93 -6.67 6.28 14.27
CA GLY A 93 -7.48 5.06 14.19
C GLY A 93 -8.64 5.00 15.20
N ALA A 94 -8.91 6.05 15.97
CA ALA A 94 -9.97 6.08 16.96
C ALA A 94 -11.31 6.50 16.33
N TYR A 95 -12.23 5.55 16.20
CA TYR A 95 -13.63 5.79 15.87
C TYR A 95 -14.47 5.66 17.14
N GLY A 96 -15.25 6.71 17.42
CA GLY A 96 -16.00 6.85 18.65
C GLY A 96 -15.19 7.35 19.83
N VAL A 97 -15.88 8.08 20.73
CA VAL A 97 -15.26 8.75 21.87
C VAL A 97 -14.63 7.76 22.86
N LYS A 98 -15.18 6.56 23.00
CA LYS A 98 -14.62 5.51 23.87
C LYS A 98 -13.26 5.03 23.39
N ALA A 99 -13.11 4.85 22.08
CA ALA A 99 -11.83 4.51 21.47
C ALA A 99 -10.84 5.67 21.61
N ALA A 100 -11.29 6.91 21.38
CA ALA A 100 -10.47 8.10 21.53
C ALA A 100 -9.95 8.32 22.96
N ALA A 101 -10.78 8.12 23.98
CA ALA A 101 -10.37 8.17 25.38
C ALA A 101 -9.24 7.18 25.70
N ARG A 102 -9.33 5.96 25.16
CA ARG A 102 -8.28 4.95 25.30
C ARG A 102 -7.02 5.30 24.51
N VAL A 103 -7.17 5.79 23.26
CA VAL A 103 -6.04 6.12 22.40
C VAL A 103 -5.22 7.28 22.96
N TYR A 104 -5.89 8.34 23.39
CA TYR A 104 -5.19 9.55 23.81
C TYR A 104 -4.79 9.57 25.28
N PHE A 105 -5.61 8.97 26.16
CA PHE A 105 -5.42 9.09 27.62
C PHE A 105 -5.27 7.75 28.34
N ASN A 106 -5.52 6.63 27.66
CA ASN A 106 -5.59 5.30 28.25
C ASN A 106 -6.57 5.22 29.44
N LYS A 107 -7.69 5.93 29.33
CA LYS A 107 -8.73 6.02 30.36
C LYS A 107 -10.08 5.51 29.85
N PRO A 108 -10.96 5.00 30.72
CA PRO A 108 -12.37 4.85 30.43
C PRO A 108 -13.04 6.24 30.44
N LEU A 109 -14.21 6.37 29.79
CA LEU A 109 -14.91 7.66 29.60
C LEU A 109 -15.21 8.38 30.91
N GLU A 110 -15.57 7.61 31.95
CA GLU A 110 -16.00 8.11 33.25
C GLU A 110 -14.84 8.78 34.04
N ARG A 111 -13.61 8.56 33.63
CA ARG A 111 -12.39 9.10 34.26
C ARG A 111 -11.75 10.25 33.46
N LEU A 112 -12.41 10.70 32.40
CA LEU A 112 -11.92 11.85 31.64
C LEU A 112 -12.12 13.13 32.44
N THR A 113 -11.11 14.00 32.46
CA THR A 113 -11.21 15.36 33.01
C THR A 113 -11.94 16.28 32.04
N LEU A 114 -12.37 17.45 32.50
CA LEU A 114 -12.99 18.46 31.67
C LEU A 114 -12.06 18.91 30.52
N ALA A 115 -10.78 19.06 30.83
CA ALA A 115 -9.75 19.41 29.83
C ALA A 115 -9.62 18.33 28.74
N GLU A 116 -9.62 17.04 29.14
CA GLU A 116 -9.55 15.92 28.22
C GLU A 116 -10.81 15.81 27.35
N CYS A 117 -12.01 16.01 27.93
CA CYS A 117 -13.27 16.06 27.18
C CYS A 117 -13.28 17.20 26.13
N ALA A 118 -12.79 18.39 26.52
CA ALA A 118 -12.70 19.53 25.63
C ALA A 118 -11.71 19.28 24.46
N LEU A 119 -10.58 18.62 24.75
CA LEU A 119 -9.63 18.21 23.73
C LEU A 119 -10.27 17.23 22.75
N LEU A 120 -10.87 16.14 23.23
CA LEU A 120 -11.53 15.17 22.36
C LEU A 120 -12.59 15.84 21.49
N ALA A 121 -13.41 16.71 22.03
CA ALA A 121 -14.45 17.42 21.28
C ALA A 121 -13.89 18.30 20.14
N SER A 122 -12.61 18.69 20.20
CA SER A 122 -11.97 19.51 19.16
C SER A 122 -11.41 18.70 17.99
N LEU A 123 -11.13 17.40 18.19
CA LEU A 123 -10.42 16.57 17.22
C LEU A 123 -11.19 16.30 15.93
N PRO A 124 -12.53 16.04 15.93
CA PRO A 124 -13.28 15.66 14.74
C PRO A 124 -13.19 16.66 13.59
N GLN A 125 -13.03 17.93 13.88
CA GLN A 125 -12.94 19.00 12.88
C GLN A 125 -11.73 18.82 11.94
N ARG A 126 -10.53 18.51 12.50
CA ARG A 126 -9.29 18.26 11.75
C ARG A 126 -8.40 17.25 12.50
N PRO A 127 -8.73 15.96 12.51
CA PRO A 127 -8.10 14.97 13.39
C PRO A 127 -6.58 14.87 13.25
N SER A 128 -6.05 15.00 12.02
CA SER A 128 -4.60 14.95 11.79
C SER A 128 -3.88 16.26 12.14
N ALA A 129 -4.55 17.42 11.97
CA ALA A 129 -3.96 18.72 12.26
C ALA A 129 -3.95 19.02 13.77
N TYR A 130 -4.94 18.50 14.49
CA TYR A 130 -5.13 18.71 15.93
C TYR A 130 -4.63 17.53 16.77
N ASP A 131 -3.95 16.55 16.13
CA ASP A 131 -3.41 15.37 16.80
C ASP A 131 -2.43 15.75 17.93
N PRO A 132 -2.75 15.48 19.19
CA PRO A 132 -1.95 15.93 20.33
C PRO A 132 -0.59 15.21 20.44
N PHE A 133 -0.41 14.06 19.80
CA PHE A 133 0.89 13.38 19.73
C PHE A 133 1.85 14.06 18.76
N SER A 134 1.33 14.62 17.66
CA SER A 134 2.14 15.23 16.60
C SER A 134 2.21 16.74 16.70
N ASN A 135 1.14 17.38 17.19
CA ASN A 135 0.98 18.83 17.26
C ASN A 135 0.41 19.25 18.64
N PRO A 136 1.16 19.05 19.75
CA PRO A 136 0.65 19.28 21.10
C PRO A 136 0.21 20.73 21.35
N ASP A 137 0.93 21.71 20.82
CA ASP A 137 0.60 23.13 20.98
C ASP A 137 -0.73 23.49 20.32
N GLU A 138 -0.98 22.98 19.12
CA GLU A 138 -2.24 23.18 18.41
C GLU A 138 -3.39 22.47 19.13
N ALA A 139 -3.15 21.27 19.65
CA ALA A 139 -4.13 20.53 20.43
C ALA A 139 -4.54 21.27 21.71
N ILE A 140 -3.58 21.84 22.45
CA ILE A 140 -3.83 22.68 23.63
C ILE A 140 -4.61 23.93 23.24
N PHE A 141 -4.24 24.58 22.15
CA PHE A 141 -4.95 25.75 21.65
C PHE A 141 -6.43 25.43 21.36
N GLN A 142 -6.71 24.33 20.64
CA GLN A 142 -8.06 23.92 20.30
C GLN A 142 -8.85 23.44 21.52
N ARG A 143 -8.22 22.76 22.50
CA ARG A 143 -8.80 22.46 23.80
C ARG A 143 -9.27 23.73 24.52
N ASN A 144 -8.39 24.72 24.63
CA ASN A 144 -8.66 25.98 25.33
C ASN A 144 -9.78 26.78 24.62
N LEU A 145 -9.81 26.75 23.28
CA LEU A 145 -10.91 27.32 22.51
C LEU A 145 -12.24 26.64 22.82
N THR A 146 -12.26 25.30 22.90
CA THR A 146 -13.47 24.54 23.25
C THR A 146 -13.95 24.88 24.66
N LEU A 147 -13.03 24.98 25.65
CA LEU A 147 -13.36 25.42 27.00
C LEU A 147 -13.96 26.83 27.05
N ASN A 148 -13.44 27.75 26.26
CA ASN A 148 -14.02 29.09 26.13
C ASN A 148 -15.44 29.08 25.59
N LEU A 149 -15.68 28.22 24.56
CA LEU A 149 -17.02 28.05 24.00
C LEU A 149 -17.98 27.45 25.02
N MET A 150 -17.55 26.45 25.79
CA MET A 150 -18.36 25.84 26.85
C MET A 150 -18.74 26.86 27.94
N ALA A 151 -17.81 27.71 28.36
CA ALA A 151 -18.11 28.76 29.35
C ALA A 151 -19.07 29.80 28.78
N ARG A 152 -18.89 30.20 27.51
CA ARG A 152 -19.79 31.17 26.86
C ARG A 152 -21.22 30.66 26.70
N GLU A 153 -21.37 29.36 26.42
CA GLU A 153 -22.70 28.72 26.28
C GLU A 153 -23.29 28.27 27.64
N GLY A 154 -22.62 28.62 28.77
CA GLY A 154 -23.11 28.33 30.12
C GLY A 154 -22.99 26.84 30.56
N TYR A 155 -22.26 26.02 29.85
CA TYR A 155 -22.04 24.61 30.22
C TYR A 155 -21.07 24.43 31.38
N ILE A 156 -20.17 25.39 31.61
CA ILE A 156 -19.21 25.45 32.73
C ILE A 156 -19.04 26.86 33.24
N THR A 157 -18.63 27.00 34.51
CA THR A 157 -18.32 28.32 35.08
C THR A 157 -16.96 28.84 34.56
N PRO A 158 -16.71 30.15 34.66
CA PRO A 158 -15.38 30.73 34.34
C PRO A 158 -14.24 30.06 35.14
N ASP A 159 -14.45 29.77 36.42
CA ASP A 159 -13.45 29.15 37.27
C ASP A 159 -13.14 27.71 36.82
N GLN A 160 -14.16 26.93 36.44
CA GLN A 160 -13.97 25.60 35.88
C GLN A 160 -13.21 25.65 34.56
N ARG A 161 -13.50 26.63 33.69
CA ARG A 161 -12.76 26.85 32.45
C ARG A 161 -11.27 27.12 32.73
N ASP A 162 -10.98 28.02 33.68
CA ASP A 162 -9.60 28.45 33.94
C ASP A 162 -8.79 27.35 34.62
N ALA A 163 -9.40 26.61 35.55
CA ALA A 163 -8.83 25.38 36.12
C ALA A 163 -8.51 24.34 35.06
N ALA A 164 -9.45 24.08 34.14
CA ALA A 164 -9.25 23.10 33.06
C ALA A 164 -8.18 23.53 32.03
N LYS A 165 -8.04 24.86 31.79
CA LYS A 165 -6.96 25.39 30.92
C LYS A 165 -5.58 25.22 31.57
N ALA A 166 -5.49 25.39 32.88
CA ALA A 166 -4.24 25.22 33.64
C ALA A 166 -3.80 23.76 33.71
N GLU A 167 -4.71 22.80 33.46
CA GLU A 167 -4.38 21.38 33.48
C GLU A 167 -3.38 21.02 32.36
N PRO A 168 -2.21 20.41 32.73
CA PRO A 168 -1.22 20.01 31.73
C PRO A 168 -1.75 18.89 30.83
N LEU A 169 -1.37 18.90 29.56
CA LEU A 169 -1.70 17.84 28.61
C LEU A 169 -0.92 16.56 28.96
N ARG A 170 -1.62 15.57 29.51
CA ARG A 170 -1.07 14.27 29.86
C ARG A 170 -1.60 13.19 28.92
N LEU A 171 -0.82 12.87 27.90
CA LEU A 171 -1.16 11.81 26.93
C LEU A 171 -0.74 10.44 27.45
N ALA A 172 -1.38 9.39 26.96
CA ALA A 172 -0.90 8.03 27.13
C ALA A 172 0.56 7.91 26.66
N ARG A 173 1.42 7.24 27.44
CA ARG A 173 2.87 7.15 27.15
C ARG A 173 3.22 6.49 25.82
N SER A 174 2.31 5.72 25.27
CA SER A 174 2.40 5.21 23.90
C SER A 174 1.05 5.40 23.24
N ARG A 175 1.06 5.86 21.97
CA ARG A 175 -0.12 5.61 21.13
C ARG A 175 -0.48 4.14 21.36
N PRO A 176 -1.74 3.77 21.71
CA PRO A 176 -2.18 2.41 21.52
C PRO A 176 -2.25 2.24 19.99
N GLN A 177 -1.10 2.05 19.39
CA GLN A 177 -1.09 1.41 18.08
C GLN A 177 -1.73 0.07 18.34
N ALA A 178 -2.82 -0.22 17.68
CA ALA A 178 -3.18 -1.61 17.49
C ALA A 178 -1.85 -2.28 17.12
N GLN A 179 -1.31 -3.09 18.02
CA GLN A 179 0.00 -3.71 17.81
C GLN A 179 -0.20 -4.80 16.78
N PHE A 180 -0.35 -4.36 15.52
CA PHE A 180 -0.37 -5.28 14.41
C PHE A 180 0.98 -5.98 14.38
N ARG A 181 0.97 -7.30 14.50
CA ARG A 181 2.19 -8.10 14.46
C ARG A 181 2.91 -7.98 13.12
N ALA A 182 2.24 -7.61 12.03
CA ALA A 182 2.80 -7.35 10.70
C ALA A 182 2.15 -6.07 10.14
N PRO A 183 2.51 -4.86 10.61
CA PRO A 183 1.73 -3.66 10.39
C PRO A 183 1.60 -3.26 8.92
N TYR A 184 2.64 -3.40 8.11
CA TYR A 184 2.57 -3.13 6.67
C TYR A 184 1.59 -4.06 5.96
N PHE A 185 1.64 -5.35 6.26
CA PHE A 185 0.72 -6.33 5.69
C PHE A 185 -0.73 -6.03 6.11
N VAL A 186 -0.96 -5.79 7.40
CA VAL A 186 -2.30 -5.50 7.91
C VAL A 186 -2.88 -4.22 7.31
N MET A 187 -2.08 -3.17 7.15
CA MET A 187 -2.54 -1.93 6.53
C MET A 187 -2.92 -2.12 5.05
N ASP A 188 -2.25 -3.00 4.32
CA ASP A 188 -2.63 -3.32 2.94
C ASP A 188 -3.91 -4.17 2.91
N VAL A 189 -4.06 -5.13 3.83
CA VAL A 189 -5.31 -5.89 4.02
C VAL A 189 -6.48 -4.94 4.28
N LEU A 190 -6.32 -3.97 5.18
CA LEU A 190 -7.38 -3.00 5.48
C LEU A 190 -7.74 -2.13 4.26
N ARG A 191 -6.74 -1.69 3.49
CA ARG A 191 -6.98 -0.95 2.24
C ARG A 191 -7.73 -1.78 1.20
N GLU A 192 -7.36 -3.05 1.07
CA GLU A 192 -8.03 -3.95 0.12
C GLU A 192 -9.48 -4.23 0.56
N LEU A 193 -9.73 -4.44 1.85
CA LEU A 193 -11.08 -4.59 2.40
C LEU A 193 -11.92 -3.31 2.19
N GLU A 194 -11.33 -2.12 2.41
CA GLU A 194 -12.01 -0.84 2.16
C GLU A 194 -12.34 -0.68 0.66
N ARG A 195 -11.45 -1.11 -0.23
CA ARG A 195 -11.66 -1.10 -1.68
C ARG A 195 -12.79 -2.05 -2.12
N LEU A 196 -12.85 -3.26 -1.54
CA LEU A 196 -13.82 -4.28 -1.91
C LEU A 196 -15.22 -4.03 -1.34
N TYR A 197 -15.29 -3.58 -0.09
CA TYR A 197 -16.54 -3.55 0.66
C TYR A 197 -16.95 -2.16 1.13
N GLY A 198 -16.10 -1.16 0.92
CA GLY A 198 -16.32 0.18 1.44
C GLY A 198 -15.99 0.29 2.93
N ARG A 199 -15.89 1.53 3.37
CA ARG A 199 -15.46 1.88 4.72
C ARG A 199 -16.46 1.48 5.79
N GLU A 200 -17.74 1.59 5.47
CA GLU A 200 -18.81 1.30 6.42
C GLU A 200 -18.82 -0.16 6.83
N LEU A 201 -18.81 -1.09 5.87
CA LEU A 201 -18.77 -2.52 6.16
C LEU A 201 -17.49 -2.93 6.88
N LEU A 202 -16.35 -2.30 6.55
CA LEU A 202 -15.09 -2.53 7.23
C LEU A 202 -15.16 -2.16 8.73
N LEU A 203 -15.84 -1.07 9.08
CA LEU A 203 -15.90 -0.56 10.45
C LEU A 203 -17.02 -1.17 11.28
N GLN A 204 -18.15 -1.49 10.67
CA GLN A 204 -19.39 -1.91 11.35
C GLN A 204 -19.77 -3.37 11.07
N GLY A 205 -19.19 -3.97 10.02
CA GLY A 205 -19.55 -5.31 9.54
C GLY A 205 -19.09 -6.44 10.45
N ASN A 206 -18.25 -6.16 11.45
CA ASN A 206 -17.66 -7.17 12.33
C ASN A 206 -17.06 -8.36 11.54
N LEU A 207 -16.27 -8.02 10.51
CA LEU A 207 -15.72 -8.98 9.56
C LEU A 207 -14.69 -9.89 10.22
N LYS A 208 -14.81 -11.21 9.99
CA LYS A 208 -13.78 -12.19 10.29
C LYS A 208 -12.95 -12.43 9.05
N VAL A 209 -11.70 -11.96 9.07
CA VAL A 209 -10.79 -11.98 7.93
C VAL A 209 -9.69 -13.01 8.16
N THR A 210 -9.58 -13.99 7.25
CA THR A 210 -8.46 -14.92 7.20
C THR A 210 -7.51 -14.47 6.10
N THR A 211 -6.28 -14.19 6.47
CA THR A 211 -5.24 -13.71 5.57
C THR A 211 -4.30 -14.85 5.14
N THR A 212 -3.45 -14.56 4.15
CA THR A 212 -2.42 -15.47 3.64
C THR A 212 -1.12 -15.45 4.46
N LEU A 213 -0.98 -14.50 5.39
CA LEU A 213 0.23 -14.29 6.18
C LEU A 213 0.67 -15.55 6.93
N HIS A 214 1.95 -15.88 6.85
CA HIS A 214 2.56 -16.90 7.70
C HIS A 214 3.48 -16.23 8.71
N TRP A 215 3.11 -16.30 10.00
CA TRP A 215 3.77 -15.50 11.03
C TRP A 215 5.28 -15.76 11.16
N GLU A 216 5.70 -17.04 11.16
CA GLU A 216 7.14 -17.35 11.27
C GLU A 216 7.92 -16.88 10.05
N MET A 217 7.35 -16.96 8.84
CA MET A 217 7.98 -16.46 7.61
C MET A 217 8.03 -14.92 7.60
N GLN A 218 6.99 -14.25 8.10
CA GLN A 218 6.99 -12.79 8.31
C GLN A 218 8.15 -12.36 9.22
N ARG A 219 8.31 -13.05 10.36
CA ARG A 219 9.42 -12.79 11.28
C ARG A 219 10.78 -13.05 10.64
N ALA A 220 10.91 -14.11 9.84
CA ALA A 220 12.15 -14.40 9.12
C ALA A 220 12.51 -13.27 8.14
N ALA A 221 11.48 -12.70 7.44
CA ALA A 221 11.67 -11.57 6.52
C ALA A 221 12.04 -10.27 7.26
N GLU A 222 11.34 -9.94 8.35
CA GLU A 222 11.62 -8.76 9.18
C GLU A 222 13.04 -8.81 9.76
N ASP A 223 13.42 -9.94 10.37
CA ASP A 223 14.73 -10.13 11.00
C ASP A 223 15.86 -10.11 9.97
N ALA A 224 15.70 -10.76 8.82
CA ALA A 224 16.72 -10.76 7.76
C ALA A 224 16.92 -9.35 7.17
N LEU A 225 15.84 -8.62 6.93
CA LEU A 225 15.89 -7.25 6.44
C LEU A 225 16.58 -6.33 7.46
N LEU A 226 16.18 -6.38 8.72
CA LEU A 226 16.72 -5.51 9.77
C LEU A 226 18.21 -5.74 9.96
N ARG A 227 18.66 -7.02 10.09
CA ARG A 227 20.06 -7.36 10.18
C ARG A 227 20.85 -6.91 8.97
N GLY A 228 20.31 -7.11 7.76
CA GLY A 228 20.95 -6.68 6.53
C GLY A 228 21.12 -5.17 6.44
N VAL A 229 20.09 -4.39 6.76
CA VAL A 229 20.18 -2.92 6.79
C VAL A 229 21.17 -2.43 7.84
N GLN A 230 21.19 -3.03 9.03
CA GLN A 230 22.16 -2.71 10.08
C GLN A 230 23.60 -3.03 9.66
N ALA A 231 23.86 -4.20 9.08
CA ALA A 231 25.19 -4.62 8.64
C ALA A 231 25.80 -3.72 7.56
N PHE A 232 24.95 -3.09 6.74
CA PHE A 232 25.37 -2.21 5.65
C PHE A 232 25.08 -0.72 5.91
N SER A 233 24.79 -0.34 7.14
CA SER A 233 24.48 1.04 7.53
C SER A 233 25.64 2.00 7.26
N ALA A 234 26.91 1.57 7.47
CA ALA A 234 28.10 2.35 7.15
C ALA A 234 28.22 2.69 5.65
N GLN A 235 27.63 1.87 4.77
CA GLN A 235 27.55 2.16 3.33
C GLN A 235 26.32 3.02 2.96
N GLY A 236 25.57 3.47 3.94
CA GLY A 236 24.42 4.34 3.76
C GLY A 236 23.11 3.60 3.51
N VAL A 237 23.02 2.29 3.75
CA VAL A 237 21.75 1.56 3.70
C VAL A 237 20.95 1.91 4.95
N THR A 238 19.78 2.55 4.77
CA THR A 238 18.93 2.98 5.89
C THR A 238 17.49 2.49 5.77
N GLN A 239 17.12 2.01 4.57
CA GLN A 239 15.75 1.57 4.27
C GLN A 239 15.79 0.29 3.45
N GLY A 240 14.73 -0.51 3.54
CA GLY A 240 14.56 -1.70 2.73
C GLY A 240 13.16 -2.25 2.83
N ALA A 241 12.82 -3.13 1.89
CA ALA A 241 11.51 -3.78 1.82
C ALA A 241 11.63 -5.22 1.28
N VAL A 242 10.71 -6.09 1.70
CA VAL A 242 10.69 -7.50 1.32
C VAL A 242 9.25 -7.95 1.08
N VAL A 243 9.04 -8.73 0.02
CA VAL A 243 7.83 -9.53 -0.15
C VAL A 243 8.20 -10.98 -0.44
N LEU A 244 7.48 -11.93 0.16
CA LEU A 244 7.62 -13.36 -0.04
C LEU A 244 6.29 -13.96 -0.50
N ILE A 245 6.32 -14.69 -1.60
CA ILE A 245 5.14 -15.31 -2.26
C ILE A 245 5.34 -16.81 -2.36
N ASP A 246 4.33 -17.60 -2.01
CA ASP A 246 4.27 -19.03 -2.30
C ASP A 246 3.78 -19.21 -3.75
N LEU A 247 4.64 -19.71 -4.61
CA LEU A 247 4.38 -19.87 -6.05
C LEU A 247 3.25 -20.86 -6.38
N ARG A 248 2.98 -21.82 -5.49
CA ARG A 248 1.92 -22.83 -5.71
C ARG A 248 0.52 -22.26 -5.46
N THR A 249 0.42 -21.29 -4.54
CA THR A 249 -0.86 -20.75 -4.11
C THR A 249 -1.04 -19.27 -4.47
N SER A 250 -0.01 -18.60 -4.97
CA SER A 250 0.05 -17.15 -5.19
C SER A 250 -0.13 -16.32 -3.91
N GLU A 251 -0.04 -16.92 -2.73
CA GLU A 251 -0.23 -16.26 -1.44
C GLU A 251 0.97 -15.42 -1.03
N ILE A 252 0.74 -14.19 -0.61
CA ILE A 252 1.76 -13.38 0.05
C ILE A 252 1.93 -13.89 1.48
N ARG A 253 3.05 -14.60 1.74
CA ARG A 253 3.36 -15.23 3.05
C ARG A 253 4.05 -14.28 4.01
N ALA A 254 4.77 -13.27 3.48
CA ALA A 254 5.37 -12.20 4.26
C ALA A 254 5.43 -10.92 3.44
N LEU A 255 5.27 -9.77 4.12
CA LEU A 255 5.37 -8.45 3.51
C LEU A 255 5.91 -7.45 4.51
N VAL A 256 7.09 -6.89 4.21
CA VAL A 256 7.78 -5.88 5.00
C VAL A 256 7.97 -4.64 4.12
N GLY A 257 7.13 -3.63 4.31
CA GLY A 257 7.11 -2.44 3.47
C GLY A 257 8.18 -1.39 3.77
N GLY A 258 8.89 -1.55 4.89
CA GLY A 258 9.94 -0.65 5.36
C GLY A 258 10.56 -1.13 6.66
N VAL A 259 11.68 -0.54 7.10
CA VAL A 259 12.43 -0.95 8.30
C VAL A 259 11.72 -0.55 9.60
N ASN A 260 10.96 0.55 9.58
CA ASN A 260 10.33 1.09 10.79
C ASN A 260 8.95 1.69 10.47
N PHE A 261 7.90 0.94 10.79
CA PHE A 261 6.51 1.34 10.58
C PHE A 261 6.11 2.59 11.39
N ARG A 262 6.70 2.79 12.58
CA ARG A 262 6.41 3.98 13.40
C ARG A 262 6.93 5.26 12.76
N LYS A 263 8.06 5.15 12.05
CA LYS A 263 8.69 6.27 11.34
C LYS A 263 8.00 6.55 10.01
N SER A 264 7.64 5.50 9.26
CA SER A 264 6.98 5.60 7.97
C SER A 264 6.01 4.45 7.78
N GLN A 265 4.73 4.77 7.55
CA GLN A 265 3.68 3.79 7.24
C GLN A 265 3.57 3.53 5.72
N TYR A 266 4.41 4.19 4.94
CA TYR A 266 4.46 4.01 3.50
C TYR A 266 5.00 2.63 3.14
N ASN A 267 4.17 1.82 2.46
CA ASN A 267 4.56 0.48 2.04
C ASN A 267 5.26 0.53 0.68
N THR A 268 6.58 0.40 0.69
CA THR A 268 7.36 0.43 -0.55
C THR A 268 6.98 -0.70 -1.51
N ILE A 269 6.58 -1.87 -1.00
CA ILE A 269 6.24 -3.05 -1.83
C ILE A 269 5.05 -2.78 -2.74
N THR A 270 3.97 -2.18 -2.21
CA THR A 270 2.69 -2.03 -2.91
C THR A 270 2.41 -0.61 -3.39
N GLN A 271 3.06 0.39 -2.78
CA GLN A 271 2.85 1.81 -3.10
C GLN A 271 4.07 2.47 -3.74
N GLY A 272 5.29 2.00 -3.40
CA GLY A 272 6.54 2.60 -3.84
C GLY A 272 6.88 2.24 -5.28
N ARG A 273 7.08 3.24 -6.13
CA ARG A 273 7.68 3.05 -7.46
C ARG A 273 9.16 3.36 -7.36
N ARG A 274 10.00 2.36 -7.68
CA ARG A 274 11.46 2.46 -7.62
C ARG A 274 12.07 1.92 -8.91
N GLN A 275 13.19 2.50 -9.34
CA GLN A 275 13.88 2.03 -10.54
C GLN A 275 14.46 0.63 -10.33
N PRO A 276 14.03 -0.38 -11.10
CA PRO A 276 14.51 -1.76 -10.94
C PRO A 276 15.95 -1.95 -11.42
N GLY A 277 16.47 -1.03 -12.22
CA GLY A 277 17.77 -1.19 -12.82
C GLY A 277 17.88 -2.51 -13.59
N SER A 278 18.99 -3.21 -13.48
CA SER A 278 19.22 -4.49 -14.17
C SER A 278 18.23 -5.62 -13.82
N ALA A 279 17.37 -5.47 -12.80
CA ALA A 279 16.32 -6.44 -12.54
C ALA A 279 15.20 -6.42 -13.61
N PHE A 280 15.19 -5.41 -14.47
CA PHE A 280 14.26 -5.36 -15.61
C PHE A 280 14.75 -6.16 -16.84
N LYS A 281 16.06 -6.43 -16.96
CA LYS A 281 16.66 -7.13 -18.13
C LYS A 281 16.03 -8.48 -18.49
N PRO A 282 15.64 -9.35 -17.53
CA PRO A 282 14.96 -10.62 -17.87
C PRO A 282 13.71 -10.41 -18.70
N ILE A 283 12.94 -9.34 -18.46
CA ILE A 283 11.73 -9.02 -19.25
C ILE A 283 12.13 -8.70 -20.71
N VAL A 284 13.21 -7.93 -20.91
CA VAL A 284 13.72 -7.58 -22.26
C VAL A 284 14.10 -8.84 -23.03
N TYR A 285 14.93 -9.70 -22.44
CA TYR A 285 15.36 -10.92 -23.10
C TYR A 285 14.24 -11.95 -23.30
N ALA A 286 13.33 -12.08 -22.33
CA ALA A 286 12.15 -12.94 -22.49
C ALA A 286 11.25 -12.46 -23.62
N THR A 287 11.07 -11.15 -23.81
CA THR A 287 10.36 -10.58 -24.95
C THR A 287 11.08 -10.95 -26.26
N ALA A 288 12.42 -10.88 -26.30
CA ALA A 288 13.19 -11.24 -27.48
C ALA A 288 13.11 -12.75 -27.80
N PHE A 289 13.09 -13.61 -26.76
CA PHE A 289 12.89 -15.05 -26.93
C PHE A 289 11.50 -15.36 -27.47
N GLU A 290 10.47 -14.79 -26.88
CA GLU A 290 9.08 -15.02 -27.27
C GLU A 290 8.77 -14.57 -28.70
N LEU A 291 9.44 -13.52 -29.18
CA LEU A 291 9.34 -13.04 -30.54
C LEU A 291 10.29 -13.77 -31.54
N GLY A 292 11.00 -14.79 -31.08
CA GLY A 292 11.95 -15.56 -31.90
C GLY A 292 13.15 -14.76 -32.42
N LYS A 293 13.46 -13.61 -31.79
CA LYS A 293 14.56 -12.74 -32.23
C LYS A 293 15.92 -13.17 -31.65
N LEU A 294 15.92 -13.80 -30.49
CA LEU A 294 17.11 -14.28 -29.81
C LEU A 294 16.88 -15.67 -29.23
N THR A 295 17.98 -16.38 -28.98
CA THR A 295 18.09 -17.61 -28.20
C THR A 295 19.14 -17.45 -27.11
N PRO A 296 19.26 -18.32 -26.11
CA PRO A 296 20.34 -18.28 -25.11
C PRO A 296 21.75 -18.25 -25.69
N THR A 297 21.95 -18.90 -26.85
CA THR A 297 23.25 -19.01 -27.54
C THR A 297 23.51 -17.87 -28.52
N SER A 298 22.49 -17.07 -28.88
CA SER A 298 22.66 -15.91 -29.75
C SER A 298 23.76 -15.00 -29.21
N VAL A 299 24.59 -14.45 -30.12
CA VAL A 299 25.71 -13.58 -29.78
C VAL A 299 25.32 -12.13 -30.02
N LEU A 300 25.54 -11.29 -29.04
CA LEU A 300 25.34 -9.86 -29.09
C LEU A 300 26.67 -9.11 -28.92
N SER A 301 26.80 -8.00 -29.59
CA SER A 301 27.99 -7.15 -29.47
C SER A 301 27.96 -6.35 -28.16
N ASP A 302 29.05 -6.42 -27.38
CA ASP A 302 29.35 -5.59 -26.21
C ASP A 302 30.45 -4.59 -26.56
N THR A 303 30.19 -3.69 -27.52
CA THR A 303 31.06 -2.58 -27.93
C THR A 303 30.39 -1.25 -27.63
N PRO A 304 31.15 -0.16 -27.46
CA PRO A 304 30.58 1.16 -27.21
C PRO A 304 29.48 1.52 -28.22
N ILE A 305 28.42 2.14 -27.72
CA ILE A 305 27.26 2.54 -28.53
C ILE A 305 26.88 3.98 -28.21
N SER A 306 26.52 4.74 -29.23
CA SER A 306 26.03 6.12 -29.11
C SER A 306 24.68 6.23 -29.82
N LEU A 307 23.64 6.54 -29.08
CA LEU A 307 22.25 6.53 -29.52
C LEU A 307 21.63 7.93 -29.39
N PRO A 308 20.75 8.36 -30.32
CA PRO A 308 20.03 9.60 -30.13
C PRO A 308 19.24 9.60 -28.80
N SER A 309 19.33 10.68 -28.04
CA SER A 309 18.64 10.80 -26.74
C SER A 309 17.21 11.31 -26.82
N GLY A 310 16.70 11.57 -28.04
CA GLY A 310 15.43 12.28 -28.28
C GLY A 310 15.54 13.80 -28.18
N VAL A 311 16.67 14.32 -27.75
CA VAL A 311 16.98 15.76 -27.73
C VAL A 311 17.97 16.05 -28.85
N ARG A 312 17.68 17.03 -29.72
CA ARG A 312 18.50 17.41 -30.87
C ARG A 312 19.96 17.66 -30.41
N GLY A 313 20.90 16.97 -31.05
CA GLY A 313 22.34 17.09 -30.79
C GLY A 313 22.83 16.38 -29.52
N LYS A 314 21.95 15.72 -28.75
CA LYS A 314 22.37 14.95 -27.57
C LYS A 314 22.31 13.46 -27.85
N TYR A 315 23.34 12.75 -27.38
CA TYR A 315 23.47 11.30 -27.52
C TYR A 315 23.52 10.64 -26.15
N TRP A 316 22.81 9.51 -26.02
CA TRP A 316 22.90 8.62 -24.90
C TRP A 316 24.00 7.57 -25.15
N ARG A 317 24.97 7.47 -24.24
CA ARG A 317 26.12 6.56 -24.32
C ARG A 317 26.14 5.67 -23.11
N PRO A 318 25.34 4.58 -23.09
CA PRO A 318 25.35 3.64 -21.97
C PRO A 318 26.71 2.98 -21.80
N GLN A 319 27.08 2.68 -20.55
CA GLN A 319 28.31 1.98 -20.21
C GLN A 319 27.99 0.72 -19.39
N ASN A 320 28.87 -0.26 -19.42
CA ASN A 320 28.81 -1.39 -18.50
C ASN A 320 29.20 -0.94 -17.08
N ALA A 321 28.67 -1.64 -16.06
CA ALA A 321 28.87 -1.25 -14.66
C ALA A 321 30.34 -1.28 -14.22
N ASP A 322 31.18 -2.09 -14.88
CA ASP A 322 32.61 -2.19 -14.66
C ASP A 322 33.47 -1.37 -15.65
N GLY A 323 32.82 -0.62 -16.54
CA GLY A 323 33.46 0.20 -17.57
C GLY A 323 34.13 -0.58 -18.69
N ARG A 324 34.04 -1.92 -18.72
CA ARG A 324 34.71 -2.78 -19.70
C ARG A 324 33.78 -3.23 -20.80
N PHE A 325 34.29 -3.35 -22.02
CA PHE A 325 33.63 -3.91 -23.18
C PHE A 325 34.29 -5.24 -23.58
N ARG A 326 33.47 -6.25 -23.92
CA ARG A 326 33.91 -7.64 -24.09
C ARG A 326 33.88 -8.10 -25.56
N GLY A 327 33.52 -7.21 -26.48
CA GLY A 327 33.36 -7.54 -27.90
C GLY A 327 32.07 -8.35 -28.13
N SER A 328 32.21 -9.63 -28.36
CA SER A 328 31.07 -10.53 -28.61
C SER A 328 30.75 -11.37 -27.36
N VAL A 329 29.49 -11.43 -26.95
CA VAL A 329 29.04 -12.20 -25.78
C VAL A 329 27.73 -12.93 -26.09
N SER A 330 27.60 -14.17 -25.60
CA SER A 330 26.30 -14.86 -25.68
C SER A 330 25.26 -14.20 -24.78
N VAL A 331 23.98 -14.34 -25.16
CA VAL A 331 22.85 -13.82 -24.37
C VAL A 331 22.89 -14.38 -22.94
N THR A 332 23.17 -15.66 -22.77
CA THR A 332 23.30 -16.30 -21.47
C THR A 332 24.35 -15.59 -20.60
N ARG A 333 25.55 -15.38 -21.12
CA ARG A 333 26.62 -14.68 -20.38
C ARG A 333 26.27 -13.20 -20.13
N ALA A 334 25.67 -12.56 -21.13
CA ALA A 334 25.28 -11.15 -21.03
C ALA A 334 24.29 -10.90 -19.88
N LEU A 335 23.26 -11.76 -19.76
CA LEU A 335 22.24 -11.64 -18.73
C LEU A 335 22.75 -12.12 -17.37
N ALA A 336 23.45 -13.27 -17.28
CA ALA A 336 24.00 -13.79 -16.03
C ALA A 336 25.00 -12.82 -15.39
N SER A 337 25.89 -12.21 -16.19
CA SER A 337 26.85 -11.20 -15.75
C SER A 337 26.29 -9.77 -15.75
N SER A 338 25.02 -9.60 -16.11
CA SER A 338 24.31 -8.32 -16.08
C SER A 338 24.93 -7.21 -16.96
N ILE A 339 25.54 -7.56 -18.10
CA ILE A 339 26.16 -6.63 -19.03
C ILE A 339 25.10 -5.69 -19.61
N ASN A 340 25.40 -4.38 -19.74
CA ASN A 340 24.41 -3.38 -20.11
C ASN A 340 24.19 -3.29 -21.62
N ILE A 341 25.27 -3.21 -22.39
CA ILE A 341 25.21 -2.96 -23.84
C ILE A 341 24.42 -4.04 -24.60
N PRO A 342 24.63 -5.34 -24.35
CA PRO A 342 23.83 -6.39 -24.98
C PRO A 342 22.32 -6.29 -24.66
N ALA A 343 21.95 -5.83 -23.44
CA ALA A 343 20.55 -5.65 -23.09
C ALA A 343 19.92 -4.48 -23.88
N VAL A 344 20.66 -3.39 -24.11
CA VAL A 344 20.24 -2.28 -24.96
C VAL A 344 20.07 -2.75 -26.41
N ARG A 345 21.03 -3.55 -26.93
CA ARG A 345 20.93 -4.11 -28.28
C ARG A 345 19.75 -5.09 -28.43
N ALA A 346 19.48 -5.91 -27.42
CA ALA A 346 18.29 -6.76 -27.40
C ALA A 346 16.99 -5.92 -27.50
N ALA A 347 16.92 -4.82 -26.73
CA ALA A 347 15.78 -3.90 -26.81
C ALA A 347 15.69 -3.16 -28.15
N GLN A 348 16.82 -2.83 -28.80
CA GLN A 348 16.82 -2.27 -30.15
C GLN A 348 16.30 -3.27 -31.19
N LEU A 349 16.70 -4.54 -31.06
CA LEU A 349 16.26 -5.61 -31.98
C LEU A 349 14.76 -5.89 -31.90
N VAL A 350 14.20 -5.78 -30.70
CA VAL A 350 12.78 -6.07 -30.41
C VAL A 350 11.90 -4.83 -30.62
N GLY A 351 12.40 -3.64 -30.31
CA GLY A 351 11.65 -2.40 -30.14
C GLY A 351 11.34 -2.16 -28.65
N ALA A 352 11.67 -0.96 -28.16
CA ALA A 352 11.40 -0.59 -26.77
C ALA A 352 9.90 -0.50 -26.47
N ASP A 353 9.08 -0.16 -27.45
CA ASP A 353 7.62 -0.17 -27.42
C ASP A 353 7.07 -1.59 -27.19
N LYS A 354 7.61 -2.60 -27.88
CA LYS A 354 7.25 -4.00 -27.71
C LYS A 354 7.66 -4.52 -26.34
N VAL A 355 8.84 -4.13 -25.85
CA VAL A 355 9.26 -4.47 -24.46
C VAL A 355 8.29 -3.88 -23.45
N ALA A 356 7.87 -2.61 -23.58
CA ALA A 356 6.90 -1.97 -22.71
C ALA A 356 5.51 -2.60 -22.81
N GLU A 357 5.07 -3.00 -24.01
CA GLU A 357 3.83 -3.71 -24.25
C GLU A 357 3.81 -5.08 -23.55
N PHE A 358 4.86 -5.90 -23.74
CA PHE A 358 4.98 -7.20 -23.09
C PHE A 358 5.07 -7.07 -21.56
N ALA A 359 5.84 -6.11 -21.06
CA ALA A 359 5.93 -5.82 -19.63
C ALA A 359 4.55 -5.57 -19.02
N ARG A 360 3.67 -4.83 -19.69
CA ARG A 360 2.31 -4.57 -19.24
C ARG A 360 1.39 -5.77 -19.39
N THR A 361 1.30 -6.33 -20.59
CA THR A 361 0.27 -7.32 -20.97
C THR A 361 0.62 -8.72 -20.48
N ARG A 362 1.88 -9.14 -20.63
CA ARG A 362 2.35 -10.49 -20.30
C ARG A 362 2.88 -10.56 -18.86
N PHE A 363 3.69 -9.60 -18.44
CA PHE A 363 4.35 -9.62 -17.13
C PHE A 363 3.58 -8.90 -16.03
N GLY A 364 2.49 -8.16 -16.35
CA GLY A 364 1.61 -7.52 -15.38
C GLY A 364 2.23 -6.31 -14.67
N ILE A 365 3.12 -5.57 -15.35
CA ILE A 365 3.64 -4.29 -14.86
C ILE A 365 2.60 -3.20 -15.15
N GLU A 366 1.97 -2.69 -14.10
CA GLU A 366 0.93 -1.64 -14.19
C GLU A 366 1.51 -0.22 -14.09
N SER A 367 2.72 -0.10 -13.54
CA SER A 367 3.44 1.17 -13.46
C SER A 367 3.71 1.72 -14.86
N PRO A 368 3.64 3.06 -15.06
CA PRO A 368 3.95 3.68 -16.34
C PRO A 368 5.39 3.34 -16.79
N LEU A 369 5.51 2.90 -18.03
CA LEU A 369 6.78 2.57 -18.66
C LEU A 369 7.00 3.48 -19.87
N ASP A 370 8.14 4.17 -19.90
CA ASP A 370 8.56 4.96 -21.05
C ASP A 370 9.10 4.01 -22.15
N PRO A 371 8.51 3.97 -23.35
CA PRO A 371 8.90 3.05 -24.42
C PRO A 371 10.17 3.53 -25.14
N VAL A 372 11.24 3.73 -24.39
CA VAL A 372 12.55 4.21 -24.89
C VAL A 372 13.66 3.24 -24.49
N LEU A 373 14.78 3.24 -25.20
CA LEU A 373 15.86 2.27 -25.01
C LEU A 373 16.42 2.19 -23.56
N PRO A 374 16.51 3.28 -22.77
CA PRO A 374 16.86 3.19 -21.36
C PRO A 374 15.99 2.27 -20.51
N LEU A 375 14.76 1.93 -20.96
CA LEU A 375 13.90 0.92 -20.33
C LEU A 375 14.60 -0.43 -20.23
N ALA A 376 15.46 -0.79 -21.18
CA ALA A 376 16.26 -2.02 -21.13
C ALA A 376 17.16 -2.12 -19.90
N LEU A 377 17.52 -0.99 -19.32
CA LEU A 377 18.31 -0.89 -18.10
C LEU A 377 17.47 -0.59 -16.85
N GLY A 378 16.14 -0.63 -16.97
CA GLY A 378 15.20 -0.38 -15.88
C GLY A 378 15.12 1.07 -15.46
N ALA A 379 15.11 2.01 -16.41
CA ALA A 379 15.00 3.45 -16.12
C ALA A 379 13.61 3.85 -15.61
N SER A 380 12.53 3.18 -16.06
CA SER A 380 11.17 3.44 -15.56
C SER A 380 10.96 2.79 -14.19
N ALA A 381 10.39 3.55 -13.25
CA ALA A 381 10.17 3.09 -11.89
C ALA A 381 8.92 2.19 -11.79
N VAL A 382 9.02 1.04 -11.11
CA VAL A 382 7.96 0.05 -10.93
C VAL A 382 7.79 -0.30 -9.46
N LYS A 383 6.63 -0.87 -9.10
CA LYS A 383 6.41 -1.36 -7.73
C LYS A 383 7.13 -2.70 -7.54
N PRO A 384 7.72 -2.98 -6.37
CA PRO A 384 8.35 -4.28 -6.09
C PRO A 384 7.42 -5.48 -6.26
N ILE A 385 6.15 -5.34 -5.91
CA ILE A 385 5.14 -6.40 -6.10
C ILE A 385 4.91 -6.72 -7.60
N GLU A 386 5.04 -5.74 -8.49
CA GLU A 386 4.93 -5.95 -9.93
C GLU A 386 6.12 -6.75 -10.48
N LEU A 387 7.33 -6.52 -9.94
CA LEU A 387 8.49 -7.36 -10.28
C LEU A 387 8.34 -8.80 -9.76
N ALA A 388 7.76 -8.98 -8.56
CA ALA A 388 7.45 -10.31 -8.06
C ALA A 388 6.47 -11.03 -8.99
N ARG A 389 5.40 -10.35 -9.42
CA ARG A 389 4.44 -10.86 -10.40
C ARG A 389 5.14 -11.24 -11.72
N ALA A 390 5.99 -10.36 -12.25
CA ALA A 390 6.70 -10.58 -13.50
C ALA A 390 7.65 -11.79 -13.43
N TYR A 391 8.39 -11.97 -12.34
CA TYR A 391 9.31 -13.09 -12.19
C TYR A 391 8.62 -14.42 -11.92
N SER A 392 7.38 -14.40 -11.43
CA SER A 392 6.58 -15.63 -11.31
C SER A 392 6.36 -16.32 -12.66
N VAL A 393 6.36 -15.57 -13.77
CA VAL A 393 6.24 -16.11 -15.12
C VAL A 393 7.37 -17.09 -15.43
N PHE A 394 8.59 -16.76 -15.02
CA PHE A 394 9.75 -17.62 -15.23
C PHE A 394 9.71 -18.83 -14.29
N ALA A 395 9.37 -18.63 -13.04
CA ALA A 395 9.30 -19.66 -12.02
C ALA A 395 8.18 -20.69 -12.28
N LEU A 396 7.09 -20.29 -12.95
CA LEU A 396 5.91 -21.11 -13.22
C LEU A 396 5.81 -21.58 -14.68
N GLY A 397 6.94 -21.61 -15.39
CA GLY A 397 7.02 -22.16 -16.75
C GLY A 397 6.14 -21.44 -17.77
N GLY A 398 5.99 -20.12 -17.64
CA GLY A 398 5.20 -19.28 -18.55
C GLY A 398 3.83 -18.88 -18.02
N ASN A 399 3.45 -19.31 -16.83
CA ASN A 399 2.21 -18.88 -16.16
C ASN A 399 2.51 -17.73 -15.18
N ARG A 400 1.60 -16.75 -15.07
CA ARG A 400 1.75 -15.61 -14.17
C ARG A 400 0.93 -15.80 -12.91
N SER A 401 1.57 -15.70 -11.75
CA SER A 401 0.92 -15.62 -10.45
C SER A 401 0.31 -14.24 -10.23
N GLU A 402 -0.89 -14.21 -9.64
CA GLU A 402 -1.53 -12.98 -9.15
C GLU A 402 -1.48 -12.97 -7.61
N PRO A 403 -0.47 -12.33 -7.00
CA PRO A 403 -0.28 -12.36 -5.56
C PRO A 403 -1.43 -11.72 -4.80
N TYR A 404 -1.90 -12.37 -3.73
CA TYR A 404 -3.02 -11.87 -2.92
C TYR A 404 -2.78 -12.05 -1.41
N MET A 405 -3.56 -11.30 -0.60
CA MET A 405 -3.44 -11.26 0.87
C MET A 405 -4.67 -11.77 1.61
N LEU A 406 -5.84 -11.74 0.98
CA LEU A 406 -7.12 -12.14 1.58
C LEU A 406 -7.48 -13.55 1.15
N ARG A 407 -7.51 -14.51 2.09
CA ARG A 407 -7.94 -15.89 1.80
C ARG A 407 -9.45 -16.03 1.93
N ARG A 408 -10.03 -15.46 3.02
CA ARG A 408 -11.45 -15.59 3.31
C ARG A 408 -11.94 -14.41 4.13
N VAL A 409 -13.12 -13.91 3.80
CA VAL A 409 -13.83 -12.88 4.55
C VAL A 409 -15.24 -13.37 4.85
N VAL A 410 -15.63 -13.30 6.11
CA VAL A 410 -16.94 -13.72 6.59
C VAL A 410 -17.54 -12.57 7.40
N ASP A 411 -18.82 -12.28 7.22
CA ASP A 411 -19.54 -11.27 7.97
C ASP A 411 -19.95 -11.77 9.38
N ARG A 412 -20.60 -10.90 10.16
CA ARG A 412 -21.12 -11.23 11.50
C ARG A 412 -22.15 -12.37 11.53
N ASN A 413 -22.83 -12.61 10.41
CA ASN A 413 -23.89 -13.62 10.29
C ASN A 413 -23.32 -14.97 9.78
N GLY A 414 -22.00 -15.06 9.54
CA GLY A 414 -21.36 -16.24 9.00
C GLY A 414 -21.42 -16.35 7.47
N VAL A 415 -21.94 -15.33 6.78
CA VAL A 415 -21.99 -15.30 5.32
C VAL A 415 -20.59 -15.09 4.76
N LYS A 416 -20.16 -15.94 3.84
CA LYS A 416 -18.90 -15.80 3.13
C LYS A 416 -19.01 -14.69 2.10
N LEU A 417 -18.25 -13.60 2.30
CA LEU A 417 -18.15 -12.48 1.37
C LEU A 417 -17.03 -12.67 0.35
N LEU A 418 -15.97 -13.38 0.73
CA LEU A 418 -14.84 -13.73 -0.12
C LEU A 418 -14.30 -15.10 0.28
N GLU A 419 -14.00 -15.91 -0.72
CA GLU A 419 -13.14 -17.10 -0.59
C GLU A 419 -12.24 -17.12 -1.83
N GLN A 420 -10.97 -16.81 -1.64
CA GLN A 420 -10.01 -16.67 -2.73
C GLN A 420 -9.03 -17.85 -2.71
N GLN A 421 -8.86 -18.46 -3.87
CA GLN A 421 -7.78 -19.38 -4.19
C GLN A 421 -6.85 -18.71 -5.19
N GLY A 422 -5.60 -19.18 -5.27
CA GLY A 422 -4.59 -18.55 -6.10
C GLY A 422 -5.02 -18.43 -7.55
N LEU A 423 -5.02 -17.18 -8.04
CA LEU A 423 -5.25 -16.91 -9.45
C LEU A 423 -3.91 -16.98 -10.20
N MET A 424 -3.92 -17.75 -11.28
CA MET A 424 -2.83 -17.79 -12.26
C MET A 424 -3.37 -17.38 -13.62
N THR A 425 -2.66 -16.50 -14.31
CA THR A 425 -2.91 -16.24 -15.73
C THR A 425 -2.05 -17.23 -16.53
N PRO A 426 -2.65 -18.19 -17.24
CA PRO A 426 -1.89 -19.23 -17.94
C PRO A 426 -1.29 -18.70 -19.24
N ASN A 427 -0.19 -19.33 -19.66
CA ASN A 427 0.41 -19.18 -21.00
C ASN A 427 0.70 -17.73 -21.41
N VAL A 428 1.15 -16.89 -20.46
CA VAL A 428 1.56 -15.50 -20.77
C VAL A 428 2.92 -15.45 -21.47
N LEU A 429 3.72 -16.50 -21.34
CA LEU A 429 4.97 -16.73 -22.04
C LEU A 429 5.01 -18.21 -22.48
N SER A 430 5.66 -18.51 -23.60
CA SER A 430 5.85 -19.89 -24.03
C SER A 430 6.72 -20.64 -23.00
N LYS A 431 6.43 -21.93 -22.85
CA LYS A 431 7.19 -22.82 -21.95
C LYS A 431 8.68 -22.80 -22.28
N GLN A 432 9.02 -22.76 -23.55
CA GLN A 432 10.41 -22.72 -24.02
C GLN A 432 11.12 -21.43 -23.61
N SER A 433 10.49 -20.27 -23.82
CA SER A 433 11.05 -18.97 -23.40
C SER A 433 11.22 -18.86 -21.88
N ALA A 434 10.25 -19.40 -21.13
CA ALA A 434 10.32 -19.46 -19.67
C ALA A 434 11.46 -20.38 -19.18
N GLN A 435 11.63 -21.57 -19.77
CA GLN A 435 12.72 -22.49 -19.43
C GLN A 435 14.11 -21.90 -19.73
N TRP A 436 14.27 -21.25 -20.87
CA TRP A 436 15.53 -20.54 -21.18
C TRP A 436 15.83 -19.47 -20.16
N MET A 437 14.82 -18.71 -19.74
CA MET A 437 15.01 -17.67 -18.74
C MET A 437 15.35 -18.27 -17.36
N ASP A 438 14.65 -19.33 -16.94
CA ASP A 438 14.91 -20.03 -15.66
C ASP A 438 16.35 -20.50 -15.56
N GLU A 439 16.86 -21.14 -16.64
CA GLU A 439 18.25 -21.61 -16.68
C GLU A 439 19.26 -20.45 -16.62
N ILE A 440 19.04 -19.34 -17.34
CA ILE A 440 19.93 -18.18 -17.29
C ILE A 440 19.90 -17.53 -15.91
N LEU A 441 18.73 -17.46 -15.26
CA LEU A 441 18.60 -16.92 -13.90
C LEU A 441 19.25 -17.84 -12.86
N ARG A 442 19.26 -19.17 -13.09
CA ARG A 442 20.06 -20.12 -12.30
C ARG A 442 21.57 -19.83 -12.45
N GLN A 443 22.05 -19.64 -13.66
CA GLN A 443 23.46 -19.30 -13.92
C GLN A 443 23.82 -17.93 -13.31
N ALA A 444 22.91 -16.96 -13.31
CA ALA A 444 23.14 -15.67 -12.68
C ALA A 444 23.38 -15.80 -11.16
N VAL A 445 22.81 -16.80 -10.51
CA VAL A 445 23.06 -17.12 -9.10
C VAL A 445 24.34 -17.96 -8.94
N VAL A 446 24.55 -18.99 -9.74
CA VAL A 446 25.67 -19.92 -9.57
C VAL A 446 27.02 -19.24 -9.88
N SER A 447 27.11 -18.56 -11.01
CA SER A 447 28.37 -17.98 -11.52
C SER A 447 28.34 -16.49 -11.80
N GLY A 448 27.13 -15.87 -11.78
CA GLY A 448 26.93 -14.46 -12.12
C GLY A 448 26.90 -13.51 -10.92
N THR A 449 26.11 -12.44 -11.05
CA THR A 449 26.04 -11.36 -10.07
C THR A 449 25.29 -11.72 -8.77
N GLY A 450 24.55 -12.83 -8.75
CA GLY A 450 23.71 -13.30 -7.63
C GLY A 450 24.38 -14.31 -6.70
N LYS A 451 25.71 -14.54 -6.77
CA LYS A 451 26.44 -15.59 -6.04
C LYS A 451 26.13 -15.66 -4.54
N ALA A 452 25.80 -14.55 -3.88
CA ALA A 452 25.45 -14.57 -2.46
C ALA A 452 24.18 -15.41 -2.16
N ALA A 453 23.32 -15.66 -3.16
CA ALA A 453 22.14 -16.52 -3.04
C ALA A 453 22.43 -18.00 -3.36
N ALA A 454 23.62 -18.36 -3.85
CA ALA A 454 23.95 -19.72 -4.33
C ALA A 454 23.89 -20.80 -3.24
N ARG A 455 23.96 -20.41 -1.95
CA ARG A 455 23.83 -21.35 -0.83
C ARG A 455 22.41 -21.89 -0.65
N ILE A 456 21.42 -21.26 -1.28
CA ILE A 456 20.04 -21.72 -1.24
C ILE A 456 19.84 -22.72 -2.40
N PRO A 457 19.42 -23.97 -2.11
CA PRO A 457 19.17 -24.97 -3.15
C PRO A 457 18.18 -24.47 -4.20
N ASN A 458 18.45 -24.78 -5.46
CA ASN A 458 17.62 -24.41 -6.59
C ASN A 458 17.29 -22.92 -6.69
N ALA A 459 18.20 -22.04 -6.25
CA ALA A 459 18.01 -20.60 -6.36
C ALA A 459 18.21 -20.11 -7.79
N ARG A 460 17.27 -19.30 -8.25
CA ARG A 460 17.32 -18.50 -9.48
C ARG A 460 17.12 -17.05 -9.11
N GLY A 461 17.67 -16.13 -9.85
CA GLY A 461 17.40 -14.72 -9.56
C GLY A 461 18.26 -13.73 -10.31
N LYS A 462 17.90 -12.47 -10.15
CA LYS A 462 18.58 -11.35 -10.80
C LYS A 462 18.80 -10.20 -9.85
N THR A 463 19.98 -9.64 -9.88
CA THR A 463 20.34 -8.40 -9.19
C THR A 463 19.91 -7.18 -9.97
N GLY A 464 19.44 -6.14 -9.28
CA GLY A 464 19.23 -4.80 -9.78
C GLY A 464 20.10 -3.80 -9.02
N THR A 465 20.59 -2.79 -9.72
CA THR A 465 21.31 -1.65 -9.15
C THR A 465 21.11 -0.48 -10.11
N THR A 466 20.72 0.69 -9.61
CA THR A 466 20.67 1.91 -10.41
C THR A 466 22.05 2.50 -10.58
N SER A 467 22.27 3.26 -11.68
CA SER A 467 23.56 3.83 -12.04
C SER A 467 24.11 4.78 -10.97
N ASP A 468 23.24 5.41 -10.21
CA ASP A 468 23.55 6.34 -9.12
C ASP A 468 23.54 5.67 -7.73
N TYR A 469 23.44 4.34 -7.65
CA TYR A 469 23.38 3.56 -6.40
C TYR A 469 22.27 3.96 -5.42
N ARG A 470 21.16 4.55 -5.88
CA ARG A 470 20.03 4.90 -5.02
C ARG A 470 19.18 3.70 -4.67
N ASP A 471 19.10 2.71 -5.58
CA ASP A 471 18.31 1.50 -5.42
C ASP A 471 19.16 0.27 -5.66
N ALA A 472 19.05 -0.71 -4.79
CA ALA A 472 19.60 -2.03 -4.98
C ALA A 472 18.53 -3.10 -4.77
N TRP A 473 18.56 -4.16 -5.60
CA TRP A 473 17.54 -5.18 -5.68
C TRP A 473 18.10 -6.58 -5.78
N PHE A 474 17.35 -7.53 -5.27
CA PHE A 474 17.44 -8.92 -5.68
C PHE A 474 16.03 -9.50 -5.80
N VAL A 475 15.69 -10.00 -6.98
CA VAL A 475 14.49 -10.77 -7.23
C VAL A 475 14.91 -12.20 -7.44
N GLY A 476 14.53 -13.08 -6.53
CA GLY A 476 14.95 -14.48 -6.58
C GLY A 476 13.83 -15.42 -6.22
N TYR A 477 13.93 -16.68 -6.69
CA TYR A 477 12.96 -17.72 -6.41
C TYR A 477 13.63 -19.09 -6.32
N THR A 478 12.91 -20.00 -5.70
CA THR A 478 13.15 -21.45 -5.67
C THR A 478 11.97 -22.14 -6.35
N ASP A 479 11.90 -23.47 -6.29
CA ASP A 479 10.77 -24.22 -6.84
C ASP A 479 9.44 -23.90 -6.11
N ARG A 480 9.50 -23.28 -4.93
CA ARG A 480 8.31 -23.00 -4.11
C ARG A 480 8.08 -21.55 -3.79
N TYR A 481 9.10 -20.79 -3.50
CA TYR A 481 8.97 -19.41 -3.02
C TYR A 481 9.67 -18.42 -3.93
N LEU A 482 9.01 -17.30 -4.15
CA LEU A 482 9.56 -16.12 -4.81
C LEU A 482 9.65 -14.98 -3.82
N ALA A 483 10.78 -14.27 -3.79
CA ALA A 483 10.90 -13.07 -2.98
C ALA A 483 11.64 -11.95 -3.69
N VAL A 484 11.19 -10.73 -3.40
CA VAL A 484 11.86 -9.49 -3.80
C VAL A 484 12.44 -8.83 -2.57
N VAL A 485 13.70 -8.47 -2.64
CA VAL A 485 14.40 -7.66 -1.64
C VAL A 485 14.88 -6.37 -2.29
N TRP A 486 14.55 -5.25 -1.70
CA TRP A 486 15.00 -3.93 -2.10
C TRP A 486 15.62 -3.20 -0.91
N VAL A 487 16.69 -2.44 -1.15
CA VAL A 487 17.28 -1.52 -0.16
C VAL A 487 17.65 -0.17 -0.79
N ALA A 488 17.68 0.87 0.04
CA ALA A 488 18.01 2.24 -0.34
C ALA A 488 18.58 3.03 0.84
N SER A 489 19.10 4.24 0.53
CA SER A 489 19.44 5.26 1.52
C SER A 489 18.37 6.32 1.57
N GLU A 490 17.52 6.28 2.59
CA GLU A 490 16.47 7.26 2.84
C GLU A 490 16.92 8.24 3.93
N TYR A 491 16.68 9.53 3.71
CA TYR A 491 16.93 10.57 4.70
C TYR A 491 15.82 11.62 4.68
N TYR A 492 15.59 12.26 5.81
CA TYR A 492 14.66 13.38 5.89
C TYR A 492 15.39 14.66 5.48
N ASN A 493 14.88 15.34 4.45
CA ASN A 493 15.40 16.62 4.01
C ASN A 493 14.63 17.74 4.73
N PRO A 494 15.27 18.50 5.66
CA PRO A 494 14.59 19.55 6.41
C PRO A 494 14.14 20.73 5.54
N GLN A 495 14.84 20.98 4.42
CA GLN A 495 14.54 22.09 3.50
C GLN A 495 13.27 21.82 2.70
N THR A 496 13.11 20.62 2.16
CA THR A 496 11.93 20.20 1.39
C THR A 496 10.81 19.63 2.27
N GLN A 497 11.10 19.38 3.56
CA GLN A 497 10.23 18.69 4.52
C GLN A 497 9.72 17.34 4.02
N ARG A 498 10.59 16.63 3.27
CA ARG A 498 10.25 15.32 2.65
C ARG A 498 11.33 14.28 2.91
N TRP A 499 10.90 13.04 2.87
CA TRP A 499 11.81 11.90 2.79
C TRP A 499 12.34 11.79 1.37
N GLU A 500 13.67 11.77 1.23
CA GLU A 500 14.37 11.72 -0.05
C GLU A 500 15.36 10.55 -0.04
N TYR A 501 15.80 10.16 -1.24
CA TYR A 501 16.75 9.07 -1.42
C TYR A 501 18.06 9.60 -1.98
N ARG A 502 19.16 9.17 -1.38
CA ARG A 502 20.53 9.55 -1.79
C ARG A 502 21.31 8.32 -2.24
N PRO A 503 22.42 8.50 -2.98
CA PRO A 503 23.32 7.40 -3.36
C PRO A 503 23.91 6.67 -2.14
N MET A 504 23.94 5.34 -2.24
CA MET A 504 24.65 4.47 -1.29
C MET A 504 26.11 4.27 -1.72
N ARG A 505 27.02 3.94 -0.80
CA ARG A 505 28.43 3.77 -1.10
C ARG A 505 28.72 2.35 -1.58
N ARG A 506 28.86 2.16 -2.92
CA ARG A 506 29.19 0.86 -3.56
C ARG A 506 28.26 -0.29 -3.11
N VAL A 507 26.97 -0.01 -2.93
CA VAL A 507 25.95 -1.01 -2.61
C VAL A 507 25.40 -1.59 -3.91
N PHE A 508 25.58 -2.90 -4.09
CA PHE A 508 25.06 -3.64 -5.24
C PHE A 508 23.99 -4.64 -4.78
N GLY A 509 23.05 -4.94 -5.65
CA GLY A 509 22.02 -5.95 -5.37
C GLY A 509 22.61 -7.31 -5.00
N GLY A 510 23.75 -7.69 -5.60
CA GLY A 510 24.46 -8.94 -5.32
C GLY A 510 25.17 -8.98 -3.97
N THR A 511 25.64 -7.83 -3.45
CA THR A 511 26.38 -7.77 -2.19
C THR A 511 25.48 -7.65 -0.97
N VAL A 512 24.32 -6.99 -1.09
CA VAL A 512 23.40 -6.72 0.03
C VAL A 512 22.10 -7.47 -0.12
N CYS A 513 21.32 -7.20 -1.19
CA CYS A 513 19.98 -7.74 -1.32
C CYS A 513 19.97 -9.27 -1.48
N ALA A 514 20.94 -9.83 -2.24
CA ALA A 514 21.05 -11.28 -2.40
C ALA A 514 21.43 -11.99 -1.09
N ARG A 515 22.22 -11.35 -0.20
CA ARG A 515 22.51 -11.87 1.15
C ARG A 515 21.27 -11.86 2.03
N ILE A 516 20.56 -10.71 2.08
CA ILE A 516 19.31 -10.60 2.86
C ILE A 516 18.30 -11.65 2.39
N TRP A 517 18.17 -11.82 1.05
CA TRP A 517 17.31 -12.82 0.45
C TRP A 517 17.70 -14.25 0.90
N ALA A 518 18.98 -14.58 0.83
CA ALA A 518 19.47 -15.89 1.21
C ALA A 518 19.29 -16.17 2.71
N ASP A 519 19.60 -15.20 3.59
CA ASP A 519 19.40 -15.29 5.05
C ASP A 519 17.94 -15.52 5.41
N MET A 520 17.02 -14.88 4.69
CA MET A 520 15.59 -15.10 4.83
C MET A 520 15.17 -16.48 4.34
N MET A 521 15.60 -16.86 3.10
CA MET A 521 15.17 -18.10 2.47
C MET A 521 15.64 -19.36 3.19
N GLU A 522 16.81 -19.32 3.81
CA GLU A 522 17.31 -20.42 4.67
C GLU A 522 16.32 -20.73 5.80
N ARG A 523 15.83 -19.69 6.48
CA ARG A 523 14.81 -19.82 7.53
C ARG A 523 13.45 -20.22 6.97
N VAL A 524 13.05 -19.65 5.83
CA VAL A 524 11.78 -19.98 5.16
C VAL A 524 11.78 -21.47 4.78
N ASN A 525 12.85 -22.00 4.22
CA ASN A 525 12.98 -23.41 3.87
C ASN A 525 12.91 -24.31 5.11
N ALA A 526 13.55 -23.94 6.22
CA ALA A 526 13.48 -24.67 7.47
C ALA A 526 12.06 -24.67 8.08
N ILE A 527 11.34 -23.54 7.97
CA ILE A 527 9.93 -23.45 8.42
C ILE A 527 9.07 -24.34 7.52
N ASP A 528 9.29 -24.32 6.21
CA ASP A 528 8.52 -25.12 5.26
C ASP A 528 8.72 -26.62 5.46
N ALA A 529 9.94 -27.08 5.70
CA ALA A 529 10.25 -28.47 6.00
C ALA A 529 9.45 -28.96 7.23
N ARG A 530 9.44 -28.17 8.31
CA ARG A 530 8.65 -28.48 9.52
C ARG A 530 7.14 -28.52 9.25
N ILE A 531 6.63 -27.67 8.36
CA ILE A 531 5.21 -27.71 7.96
C ILE A 531 4.91 -29.02 7.22
N GLN A 532 5.76 -29.39 6.27
CA GLN A 532 5.59 -30.64 5.49
C GLN A 532 5.66 -31.88 6.38
N GLU A 533 6.61 -31.96 7.29
CA GLU A 533 6.70 -33.05 8.27
C GLU A 533 5.43 -33.19 9.10
N ARG A 534 4.89 -32.07 9.59
CA ARG A 534 3.63 -32.06 10.36
C ARG A 534 2.44 -32.53 9.52
N GLN A 535 2.40 -32.17 8.25
CA GLN A 535 1.33 -32.62 7.34
C GLN A 535 1.43 -34.11 7.04
N GLN A 536 2.64 -34.62 6.80
CA GLN A 536 2.88 -36.05 6.59
C GLN A 536 2.48 -36.87 7.80
N ARG A 537 2.91 -36.49 9.02
CA ARG A 537 2.51 -37.15 10.27
C ARG A 537 0.99 -37.17 10.51
N ARG A 538 0.26 -36.16 10.04
CA ARG A 538 -1.21 -36.12 10.11
C ARG A 538 -1.90 -36.97 9.03
N ALA A 539 -1.25 -37.19 7.92
CA ALA A 539 -1.76 -38.00 6.80
C ALA A 539 -1.48 -39.48 6.99
N THR A 540 -0.51 -39.86 7.82
CA THR A 540 -0.23 -41.25 8.16
C THR A 540 -1.21 -41.68 9.26
N PRO A 541 -2.12 -42.68 8.99
CA PRO A 541 -2.97 -43.22 10.05
C PRO A 541 -2.10 -43.76 11.20
N ALA A 542 -2.54 -43.53 12.43
CA ALA A 542 -1.91 -44.21 13.58
C ALA A 542 -1.90 -45.73 13.32
N PRO A 543 -0.78 -46.44 13.57
CA PRO A 543 -0.79 -47.88 13.51
C PRO A 543 -1.97 -48.40 14.34
N ALA A 544 -2.72 -49.32 13.79
CA ALA A 544 -3.80 -49.95 14.53
C ALA A 544 -3.25 -50.46 15.86
N PRO A 545 -3.96 -50.28 16.97
CA PRO A 545 -3.52 -50.81 18.25
C PRO A 545 -3.25 -52.31 18.07
N GLU A 546 -2.07 -52.75 18.48
CA GLU A 546 -1.78 -54.20 18.50
C GLU A 546 -2.91 -54.90 19.25
N PRO A 547 -3.45 -55.99 18.69
CA PRO A 547 -4.45 -56.76 19.41
C PRO A 547 -3.84 -57.15 20.76
N PRO A 548 -4.63 -57.12 21.85
CA PRO A 548 -4.14 -57.54 23.16
C PRO A 548 -3.59 -58.98 23.01
N PRO A 549 -2.50 -59.31 23.72
CA PRO A 549 -1.93 -60.64 23.70
C PRO A 549 -3.04 -61.63 24.07
N ALA A 550 -3.19 -62.70 23.29
CA ALA A 550 -4.17 -63.74 23.52
C ALA A 550 -3.93 -64.27 24.94
N GLU A 551 -4.93 -64.18 25.80
CA GLU A 551 -4.95 -64.85 27.09
C GLU A 551 -4.74 -66.33 26.83
N VAL A 552 -3.63 -66.85 27.34
CA VAL A 552 -3.36 -68.28 27.39
C VAL A 552 -4.32 -68.84 28.45
N SER A 553 -5.43 -69.42 27.98
CA SER A 553 -6.32 -70.17 28.89
C SER A 553 -5.59 -71.41 29.43
N GLU A 554 -5.39 -71.46 30.73
CA GLU A 554 -4.96 -72.67 31.44
C GLU A 554 -5.97 -73.77 31.22
N PRO A 555 -5.55 -75.04 31.04
CA PRO A 555 -6.45 -76.16 30.90
C PRO A 555 -7.10 -76.49 32.26
N ALA A 556 -8.44 -76.51 32.28
CA ALA A 556 -9.21 -76.96 33.43
C ALA A 556 -9.09 -78.49 33.61
N PRO A 557 -9.14 -79.00 34.83
CA PRO A 557 -9.00 -80.45 35.12
C PRO A 557 -10.23 -81.20 34.67
N ALA A 558 -9.98 -82.43 34.24
CA ALA A 558 -11.00 -83.40 33.83
C ALA A 558 -11.75 -83.89 35.03
N ASP A 559 -13.08 -83.94 34.97
CA ASP A 559 -13.92 -84.76 35.81
C ASP A 559 -15.05 -85.39 35.00
N ASP A 560 -15.35 -86.58 35.40
CA ASP A 560 -15.96 -87.75 34.84
C ASP A 560 -17.50 -87.69 34.62
N ALA A 561 -17.96 -88.40 33.59
CA ALA A 561 -19.20 -89.17 33.41
C ALA A 561 -20.58 -88.49 33.61
N SER A 562 -21.40 -88.50 32.56
CA SER A 562 -22.49 -89.51 32.27
C SER A 562 -23.51 -88.98 31.31
N ASP A 563 -23.83 -89.89 30.40
CA ASP A 563 -24.95 -89.98 29.49
C ASP A 563 -26.22 -89.14 29.72
N ASP A 564 -26.72 -88.47 28.79
CA ASP A 564 -28.01 -88.63 28.05
C ASP A 564 -28.23 -87.46 27.15
N ALA A 565 -28.32 -87.79 25.82
CA ALA A 565 -28.68 -86.84 24.80
C ALA A 565 -30.12 -87.15 24.28
N PRO A 566 -30.88 -86.09 23.92
CA PRO A 566 -31.74 -86.23 22.73
C PRO A 566 -31.31 -85.22 21.63
N PRO A 567 -31.73 -85.54 20.36
CA PRO A 567 -31.09 -84.99 19.15
C PRO A 567 -31.53 -83.56 18.78
N PRO A 568 -30.77 -82.91 17.89
CA PRO A 568 -30.93 -81.50 17.62
C PRO A 568 -32.08 -81.21 16.66
N ILE A 569 -32.78 -80.12 16.94
CA ILE A 569 -33.79 -79.54 16.05
C ILE A 569 -33.07 -78.53 15.13
N ALA A 570 -33.36 -78.70 13.83
CA ALA A 570 -32.84 -77.86 12.75
C ALA A 570 -33.30 -76.38 12.88
N PRO A 571 -32.47 -75.41 12.47
CA PRO A 571 -32.87 -74.02 12.48
C PRO A 571 -33.75 -73.66 11.25
N ALA A 572 -34.77 -72.87 11.52
CA ALA A 572 -35.61 -72.20 10.55
C ALA A 572 -34.90 -70.96 9.90
N PRO A 573 -35.26 -70.66 8.65
CA PRO A 573 -34.50 -69.64 7.86
C PRO A 573 -35.00 -68.21 7.97
N ASP A 574 -34.07 -67.28 7.67
CA ASP A 574 -34.25 -65.98 7.14
C ASP A 574 -34.97 -64.86 7.88
N ALA A 575 -34.21 -63.86 8.24
CA ALA A 575 -34.67 -62.50 8.31
C ALA A 575 -33.78 -61.58 7.41
N LEU A 576 -34.30 -61.30 6.25
CA LEU A 576 -34.21 -60.15 5.35
C LEU A 576 -33.15 -59.07 5.67
N GLN A 577 -32.16 -59.00 4.83
CA GLN A 577 -31.36 -57.78 4.56
C GLN A 577 -32.22 -56.73 3.80
N PRO A 578 -32.06 -55.42 4.08
CA PRO A 578 -32.71 -54.39 3.29
C PRO A 578 -31.96 -54.19 1.97
N GLN A 579 -32.69 -54.33 0.87
CA GLN A 579 -32.23 -54.00 -0.48
C GLN A 579 -32.25 -52.50 -0.70
N GLU A 580 -31.19 -51.96 -1.39
CA GLU A 580 -31.18 -50.64 -1.97
C GLU A 580 -32.26 -50.46 -3.04
N PRO A 581 -32.88 -49.26 -3.15
CA PRO A 581 -33.86 -49.00 -4.19
C PRO A 581 -33.20 -48.83 -5.58
N PRO A 582 -33.84 -49.23 -6.65
CA PRO A 582 -33.31 -49.16 -8.02
C PRO A 582 -33.32 -47.73 -8.55
N ALA A 583 -32.32 -47.44 -9.40
CA ALA A 583 -32.16 -46.21 -10.13
C ALA A 583 -33.39 -45.89 -11.01
N ALA A 584 -33.82 -44.63 -11.01
CA ALA A 584 -34.86 -44.10 -11.87
C ALA A 584 -34.38 -43.94 -13.32
N PRO A 585 -35.29 -44.13 -14.33
CA PRO A 585 -34.92 -44.08 -15.73
C PRO A 585 -34.78 -42.64 -16.25
N ASP A 586 -33.93 -42.49 -17.27
CA ASP A 586 -33.62 -41.31 -18.03
C ASP A 586 -34.83 -40.54 -18.53
N ALA A 587 -34.86 -39.22 -18.30
CA ALA A 587 -35.77 -38.29 -18.92
C ALA A 587 -35.19 -37.78 -20.27
N PRO A 588 -36.04 -37.58 -21.30
CA PRO A 588 -35.59 -37.32 -22.66
C PRO A 588 -35.07 -35.88 -22.86
N ALA A 589 -34.05 -35.77 -23.71
CA ALA A 589 -33.40 -34.55 -24.15
C ALA A 589 -34.37 -33.56 -24.81
N THR A 590 -34.34 -32.30 -24.38
CA THR A 590 -34.94 -31.18 -25.10
C THR A 590 -34.00 -30.64 -26.17
N PRO A 591 -34.51 -30.25 -27.35
CA PRO A 591 -33.68 -29.88 -28.48
C PRO A 591 -33.12 -28.45 -28.35
N ARG A 592 -31.88 -28.28 -28.83
CA ARG A 592 -31.23 -26.97 -29.00
C ARG A 592 -31.98 -26.12 -30.03
N PRO A 593 -32.07 -24.80 -29.84
CA PRO A 593 -32.44 -23.91 -30.94
C PRO A 593 -31.26 -23.66 -31.86
N SER A 594 -31.55 -23.70 -33.14
CA SER A 594 -30.69 -23.50 -34.29
C SER A 594 -30.11 -22.08 -34.32
N GLU A 595 -28.85 -22.02 -34.73
CA GLU A 595 -28.14 -20.81 -35.16
C GLU A 595 -28.89 -20.12 -36.31
N THR A 596 -29.14 -18.83 -36.14
CA THR A 596 -29.47 -17.94 -37.25
C THR A 596 -28.37 -16.87 -37.34
N THR A 597 -27.57 -17.00 -38.37
CA THR A 597 -26.63 -15.99 -38.89
C THR A 597 -27.36 -14.70 -39.23
N ALA A 598 -26.91 -13.58 -38.65
CA ALA A 598 -27.18 -12.28 -39.18
C ALA A 598 -25.86 -11.49 -39.28
N ALA A 599 -25.54 -11.07 -40.49
CA ALA A 599 -24.41 -10.27 -40.87
C ALA A 599 -24.53 -8.83 -40.35
N PRO A 600 -23.41 -8.09 -40.14
CA PRO A 600 -23.46 -6.73 -39.65
C PRO A 600 -23.76 -5.73 -40.82
N PRO A 601 -24.42 -4.62 -40.56
CA PRO A 601 -24.57 -3.57 -41.52
C PRO A 601 -23.32 -2.65 -41.58
N SER A 602 -22.99 -2.32 -42.80
CA SER A 602 -21.99 -1.43 -43.33
C SER A 602 -22.14 0.02 -42.85
N THR A 603 -21.01 0.61 -42.48
CA THR A 603 -20.52 2.00 -42.72
C THR A 603 -21.51 3.16 -42.71
N ALA A 604 -21.34 4.09 -41.76
CA ALA A 604 -21.63 5.51 -41.97
C ALA A 604 -20.41 6.34 -41.58
N SER A 605 -19.95 7.13 -42.55
CA SER A 605 -18.81 8.04 -42.53
C SER A 605 -19.07 9.24 -41.60
N ALA A 606 -18.10 9.62 -40.78
CA ALA A 606 -18.09 10.90 -40.10
C ALA A 606 -17.33 11.95 -40.94
N PRO A 607 -17.75 13.22 -40.94
CA PRO A 607 -17.14 14.24 -41.76
C PRO A 607 -15.86 14.81 -41.16
N THR A 608 -14.88 14.95 -41.99
CA THR A 608 -13.60 15.66 -41.77
C THR A 608 -13.82 17.17 -41.62
N MET A 609 -13.30 17.73 -40.52
CA MET A 609 -13.10 19.17 -40.36
C MET A 609 -11.70 19.58 -40.85
N PRO A 610 -11.53 20.78 -41.47
CA PRO A 610 -10.29 21.18 -42.11
C PRO A 610 -9.25 21.71 -41.11
N VAL A 611 -7.98 21.35 -41.39
CA VAL A 611 -6.78 21.84 -40.71
C VAL A 611 -6.52 23.28 -41.13
N ALA A 612 -6.45 24.19 -40.15
CA ALA A 612 -5.99 25.56 -40.36
C ALA A 612 -4.46 25.61 -40.33
N THR A 613 -3.87 26.02 -41.44
CA THR A 613 -2.44 26.34 -41.63
C THR A 613 -2.10 27.68 -40.99
N ALA A 614 -1.11 27.72 -40.09
CA ALA A 614 -0.50 28.95 -39.57
C ALA A 614 0.68 29.38 -40.48
N PRO A 615 0.91 30.69 -40.69
CA PRO A 615 1.92 31.19 -41.63
C PRO A 615 3.32 31.23 -41.03
N ALA A 616 4.32 31.05 -41.88
CA ALA A 616 5.75 31.13 -41.60
C ALA A 616 6.22 32.59 -41.39
N PRO A 617 7.24 32.84 -40.55
CA PRO A 617 7.87 34.14 -40.45
C PRO A 617 8.94 34.36 -41.53
N PRO A 618 9.26 35.62 -41.90
CA PRO A 618 10.11 35.94 -43.04
C PRO A 618 11.60 35.78 -42.74
N ARG A 619 12.33 35.42 -43.78
CA ARG A 619 13.82 35.45 -43.87
C ARG A 619 14.31 36.88 -43.94
N SER A 620 15.38 37.24 -43.23
CA SER A 620 16.23 38.35 -43.56
C SER A 620 17.69 37.90 -43.66
N SER A 621 18.30 38.43 -44.67
CA SER A 621 19.57 38.17 -45.32
C SER A 621 20.80 38.71 -44.58
N ASP A 622 21.92 38.02 -44.81
CA ASP A 622 23.31 38.46 -44.99
C ASP A 622 23.89 39.65 -44.18
N ALA A 623 24.95 39.36 -43.46
CA ALA A 623 26.24 40.02 -43.59
C ALA A 623 27.29 39.44 -42.63
N THR A 624 28.34 38.86 -43.22
CA THR A 624 29.67 38.72 -42.60
C THR A 624 30.42 40.06 -42.75
N PRO A 625 31.18 40.52 -41.72
CA PRO A 625 32.63 40.52 -41.96
C PRO A 625 33.53 40.26 -40.71
N ALA A 626 34.71 39.72 -41.04
CA ALA A 626 36.05 39.97 -40.51
C ALA A 626 36.36 39.96 -39.03
N ALA A 627 37.28 39.06 -38.66
CA ALA A 627 38.06 39.14 -37.44
C ALA A 627 39.08 40.30 -37.45
N PRO A 628 39.41 40.83 -36.26
CA PRO A 628 40.81 40.79 -35.93
C PRO A 628 41.14 40.53 -34.42
N SER A 629 42.33 39.95 -34.25
CA SER A 629 43.39 40.26 -33.29
C SER A 629 43.20 40.02 -31.78
N SER A 630 43.98 39.12 -31.32
CA SER A 630 44.56 38.85 -30.02
C SER A 630 44.66 39.99 -29.00
N ALA A 631 44.23 39.73 -27.75
CA ALA A 631 44.79 40.27 -26.52
C ALA A 631 44.35 39.40 -25.28
N PRO A 632 44.97 39.47 -24.10
CA PRO A 632 45.34 38.30 -23.32
C PRO A 632 44.28 37.81 -22.33
N ARG A 633 44.33 36.51 -22.08
CA ARG A 633 43.59 35.84 -20.96
C ARG A 633 44.23 36.24 -19.63
N ASP A 634 43.39 36.68 -18.69
CA ASP A 634 43.40 36.41 -17.27
C ASP A 634 42.67 37.55 -16.48
N ALA A 635 41.34 37.42 -16.35
CA ALA A 635 40.64 37.98 -15.21
C ALA A 635 39.34 37.19 -15.01
N LYS A 636 39.27 36.37 -13.97
CA LYS A 636 38.08 35.68 -13.51
C LYS A 636 37.01 36.71 -13.11
N PRO A 637 35.78 36.65 -13.63
CA PRO A 637 34.74 37.59 -13.23
C PRO A 637 34.43 37.45 -11.73
N PRO A 638 34.10 38.53 -11.01
CA PRO A 638 33.74 38.47 -9.60
C PRO A 638 32.49 37.61 -9.42
N ALA A 639 32.48 36.79 -8.34
CA ALA A 639 31.36 35.96 -7.96
C ALA A 639 30.10 36.84 -7.76
N PRO A 640 28.90 36.38 -8.18
CA PRO A 640 27.68 37.11 -7.90
C PRO A 640 27.46 37.26 -6.39
N PRO A 641 26.87 38.34 -5.90
CA PRO A 641 26.58 38.52 -4.47
C PRO A 641 25.69 37.37 -3.97
N PRO A 642 25.86 36.93 -2.72
CA PRO A 642 25.03 35.88 -2.15
C PRO A 642 23.56 36.30 -2.20
N PRO A 643 22.63 35.35 -2.46
CA PRO A 643 21.20 35.66 -2.43
C PRO A 643 20.81 36.21 -1.05
N PRO A 644 19.84 37.13 -0.96
CA PRO A 644 19.36 37.61 0.32
C PRO A 644 18.85 36.47 1.19
N PRO A 645 19.01 36.52 2.52
CA PRO A 645 18.49 35.49 3.40
C PRO A 645 16.98 35.33 3.18
N PRO A 646 16.45 34.11 3.29
CA PRO A 646 15.03 33.85 3.11
C PRO A 646 14.24 34.63 4.17
N PRO A 647 13.05 35.18 3.85
CA PRO A 647 12.22 35.91 4.76
C PRO A 647 11.87 35.07 6.00
N GLU A 648 12.06 35.62 7.19
CA GLU A 648 11.61 35.03 8.44
C GLU A 648 10.08 35.13 8.52
N PHE A 649 9.44 34.07 8.97
CA PHE A 649 7.99 34.01 9.14
C PHE A 649 7.62 33.79 10.60
N VAL A 650 6.56 34.48 11.06
CA VAL A 650 5.93 34.27 12.36
C VAL A 650 4.51 33.74 12.17
N THR A 651 4.09 32.83 13.04
CA THR A 651 2.71 32.31 13.03
C THR A 651 1.96 32.93 14.21
N VAL A 652 0.89 33.68 13.92
CA VAL A 652 0.06 34.33 14.95
C VAL A 652 -1.38 33.84 14.85
N ALA A 653 -2.07 33.79 15.99
CA ALA A 653 -3.48 33.47 16.07
C ALA A 653 -4.30 34.73 15.77
N ILE A 654 -5.18 34.65 14.79
CA ILE A 654 -6.09 35.75 14.39
C ILE A 654 -7.54 35.31 14.49
N CYS A 655 -8.42 36.25 14.76
CA CYS A 655 -9.86 36.04 14.70
C CYS A 655 -10.27 35.78 13.26
N ALA A 656 -10.99 34.69 12.99
CA ALA A 656 -11.44 34.35 11.65
C ALA A 656 -12.34 35.42 11.02
N ASP A 657 -13.18 36.06 11.85
CA ASP A 657 -14.14 37.08 11.40
C ASP A 657 -13.48 38.41 11.04
N THR A 658 -12.39 38.79 11.72
CA THR A 658 -11.82 40.14 11.57
C THR A 658 -10.41 40.16 10.99
N GLY A 659 -9.75 38.99 10.95
CA GLY A 659 -8.34 38.89 10.54
C GLY A 659 -7.35 39.57 11.51
N LEU A 660 -7.80 40.13 12.65
CA LEU A 660 -7.00 40.77 13.66
C LEU A 660 -6.54 39.75 14.72
N LEU A 661 -5.58 40.14 15.58
CA LEU A 661 -5.14 39.27 16.67
C LEU A 661 -6.34 38.82 17.51
N THR A 662 -6.35 37.56 17.89
CA THR A 662 -7.45 36.98 18.67
C THR A 662 -7.56 37.59 20.07
N THR A 663 -8.79 37.56 20.60
CA THR A 663 -9.12 37.74 22.02
C THR A 663 -9.76 36.45 22.53
N ASP A 664 -9.88 36.30 23.85
CA ASP A 664 -10.51 35.12 24.47
C ASP A 664 -11.98 34.94 24.09
N TYR A 665 -12.59 35.95 23.49
CA TYR A 665 -14.01 36.00 23.10
C TYR A 665 -14.22 35.76 21.61
N CYS A 666 -13.16 35.55 20.82
CA CYS A 666 -13.32 35.27 19.40
C CYS A 666 -13.91 33.85 19.20
N PRO A 667 -15.04 33.73 18.49
CA PRO A 667 -15.77 32.45 18.33
C PRO A 667 -14.98 31.46 17.47
N GLU A 668 -14.19 31.98 16.54
CA GLU A 668 -13.35 31.20 15.65
C GLU A 668 -11.99 31.86 15.51
N VAL A 669 -10.94 31.06 15.65
CA VAL A 669 -9.55 31.50 15.65
C VAL A 669 -8.76 30.68 14.67
N VAL A 670 -8.00 31.36 13.80
CA VAL A 670 -7.13 30.74 12.80
C VAL A 670 -5.68 31.15 13.04
N ARG A 671 -4.75 30.22 13.00
CA ARG A 671 -3.32 30.52 12.96
C ARG A 671 -2.90 30.81 11.53
N LYS A 672 -2.36 32.00 11.28
CA LYS A 672 -1.88 32.43 9.97
C LYS A 672 -0.40 32.79 10.03
N ARG A 673 0.33 32.37 9.00
CA ARG A 673 1.76 32.64 8.84
C ARG A 673 1.94 33.96 8.10
N PHE A 674 2.68 34.89 8.69
CA PHE A 674 3.00 36.17 8.12
C PHE A 674 4.53 36.33 8.02
N GLU A 675 5.01 37.09 7.06
CA GLU A 675 6.38 37.58 7.12
C GLU A 675 6.57 38.42 8.38
N LYS A 676 7.68 38.24 9.05
CA LYS A 676 7.99 38.97 10.29
C LYS A 676 7.89 40.49 10.07
N GLY A 677 7.04 41.16 10.87
CA GLY A 677 6.71 42.58 10.75
C GLY A 677 5.47 42.89 9.91
N LYS A 678 4.86 41.89 9.19
CA LYS A 678 3.61 42.06 8.45
C LYS A 678 2.40 41.45 9.17
N GLU A 679 2.59 40.92 10.38
CA GLU A 679 1.51 40.38 11.19
C GLU A 679 0.56 41.48 11.71
N PRO A 680 -0.74 41.19 11.92
CA PRO A 680 -1.69 42.14 12.51
C PRO A 680 -1.24 42.57 13.89
N LYS A 681 -1.21 43.87 14.14
CA LYS A 681 -0.85 44.46 15.45
C LYS A 681 -2.05 44.79 16.32
N ARG A 682 -3.25 44.87 15.75
CA ARG A 682 -4.50 45.18 16.45
C ARG A 682 -5.22 43.90 16.89
N ARG A 683 -5.77 43.93 18.11
CA ARG A 683 -6.63 42.84 18.61
C ARG A 683 -8.06 42.97 18.07
N CYS A 684 -8.76 41.86 18.01
CA CYS A 684 -10.16 41.82 17.58
C CYS A 684 -11.04 42.66 18.52
N THR A 685 -11.71 43.66 17.96
CA THR A 685 -12.66 44.53 18.70
C THR A 685 -14.11 44.07 18.53
N LYS A 686 -14.41 43.21 17.56
CA LYS A 686 -15.74 42.72 17.29
C LYS A 686 -16.28 41.76 18.37
N HIS A 687 -15.39 41.05 19.07
CA HIS A 687 -15.69 40.04 20.05
C HIS A 687 -15.10 40.37 21.44
N GLY A 688 -14.85 41.63 21.74
CA GLY A 688 -14.48 42.12 23.07
C GLY A 688 -15.69 42.39 23.95
N ILE A 689 -15.51 42.42 25.29
CA ILE A 689 -16.51 42.93 26.24
C ILE A 689 -16.77 44.37 25.86
N ARG A 690 -18.02 44.77 25.58
CA ARG A 690 -18.44 46.17 25.70
C ARG A 690 -18.34 46.50 27.17
N GLU A 691 -17.33 47.27 27.57
CA GLU A 691 -17.39 47.97 28.85
C GLU A 691 -18.70 48.79 28.88
N ARG A 692 -19.50 48.54 29.89
CA ARG A 692 -20.68 49.34 30.20
C ARG A 692 -20.22 50.65 30.82
#